data_0bf0027ca6932ab203ab634c1b64b7cf
#
_entry.id   0bf0027ca6932ab203ab634c1b64b7cf
#
_cell.length_a   1.000
_cell.length_b   1.000
_cell.length_c   1.000
_cell.angle_alpha   90.00
_cell.angle_beta   90.00
_cell.angle_gamma   90.00
#
_symmetry.space_group_name_H-M   'P 1'
#
loop_
_entity.id
_entity.type
_entity.pdbx_description
1 polymer ?
#
loop_
_entity_poly.entity_id
_entity_poly.type
_entity_poly.pdbx_seq_one_letter_code
_entity_poly.pdbx_strand_id
1 'polypeptide(L)'
;MQISTEFLRFEIDGDGGNAGFIQSGHEAEAVRGSDFWRLILDDGLRTEIPVRSSKQHGTAGLKDGVLTVRYDKLVSDYGDSYDITFSVEVTVEDGLLRFVPTLYNGTGNVRVNECFCPLCDFETLGGDKAADALYLPNGLGRRIENPWAHLESLTGNYYSHDTTEIFIHLHYPRASMGWFGIESGNRFLYVARYDPEMRHCFMTVRQRIHHAPLDLMVGFDHFPMANPGEELTLPPVVIGLLDGDWRCAARRYRAWADKNFFKVQPKAEWVQNMTGWQRIIMRSQYGEDYYTAKDLPRLYEEGAKYGLHTLFLFAWWREGMDRAYPIYKEPFAGAFDELKKNIQKVQDMGGRVILECNCHFLDPQGDYYKRYGDEVKILDINGNEVRPAFVYPGMGEFRATYGAKQFPLCCAGTERWREQLMAQMRQLRSLEADCLFADCYGGTPYQPCFNHRHEHGLRVDEEWISHRKFFDKAVAYCKEENRVFAAEVVTDIAAAYTQFIHGLVNVDFKVKSDAFPALFRYTFPEVITTERGIRCAEGDFDRQLRCALVSGMRLDAELYVCRADLSASSKYAAEAKLYTDIQTEYAEFLLRGRFTVLDTSPLPYYIKRGEYYSEDGTKVLRILYNAAHETTETVSGVSLRPDEMRFDIYDREKYEREMNDR
;
A
#
# COMPACT_ATOMS: atom_id res chain seq x y z
N MET A 1 -24.72 -2.98 28.79
CA MET A 1 -25.48 -2.76 27.54
C MET A 1 -24.79 -3.48 26.43
N GLN A 2 -25.52 -3.87 25.37
CA GLN A 2 -24.93 -4.63 24.28
C GLN A 2 -25.55 -4.25 22.94
N ILE A 3 -24.76 -4.44 21.87
CA ILE A 3 -25.16 -4.35 20.48
C ILE A 3 -24.51 -5.50 19.70
N SER A 4 -25.23 -6.14 18.79
CA SER A 4 -24.82 -7.40 18.19
C SER A 4 -25.05 -7.43 16.69
N THR A 5 -24.10 -8.04 15.98
CA THR A 5 -24.32 -8.64 14.66
C THR A 5 -24.68 -10.12 14.78
N GLU A 6 -24.72 -10.85 13.69
CA GLU A 6 -24.97 -12.29 13.72
C GLU A 6 -23.90 -13.07 14.50
N PHE A 7 -22.61 -12.69 14.36
CA PHE A 7 -21.50 -13.47 14.89
C PHE A 7 -20.63 -12.73 15.91
N LEU A 8 -20.83 -11.42 16.09
CA LEU A 8 -20.02 -10.59 16.98
C LEU A 8 -20.91 -9.68 17.81
N ARG A 9 -20.67 -9.64 19.12
CA ARG A 9 -21.37 -8.79 20.07
C ARG A 9 -20.35 -7.86 20.77
N PHE A 10 -20.69 -6.61 20.87
CA PHE A 10 -20.00 -5.65 21.72
C PHE A 10 -20.84 -5.42 22.98
N GLU A 11 -20.22 -5.62 24.15
CA GLU A 11 -20.82 -5.37 25.46
C GLU A 11 -20.07 -4.28 26.18
N ILE A 12 -20.81 -3.46 26.93
CA ILE A 12 -20.22 -2.44 27.80
C ILE A 12 -21.09 -2.27 29.05
N ASP A 13 -20.47 -2.04 30.20
CA ASP A 13 -21.18 -1.72 31.44
C ASP A 13 -21.81 -0.32 31.42
N GLY A 14 -22.59 0.00 32.47
CA GLY A 14 -23.38 1.23 32.50
C GLY A 14 -22.51 2.49 32.71
N ASP A 15 -21.35 2.36 33.31
CA ASP A 15 -20.40 3.46 33.51
C ASP A 15 -19.30 3.53 32.43
N GLY A 16 -19.37 2.66 31.45
CA GLY A 16 -18.47 2.68 30.30
C GLY A 16 -17.02 2.25 30.62
N GLY A 17 -16.73 1.78 31.80
CA GLY A 17 -15.37 1.41 32.26
C GLY A 17 -14.92 0.04 31.73
N ASN A 18 -15.86 -0.91 31.54
CA ASN A 18 -15.55 -2.25 31.08
C ASN A 18 -16.28 -2.56 29.79
N ALA A 19 -15.53 -2.91 28.78
CA ALA A 19 -16.03 -3.33 27.48
C ALA A 19 -15.48 -4.70 27.10
N GLY A 20 -16.13 -5.36 26.15
CA GLY A 20 -15.66 -6.62 25.62
C GLY A 20 -16.31 -6.94 24.27
N PHE A 21 -15.56 -7.66 23.45
CA PHE A 21 -16.03 -8.23 22.20
C PHE A 21 -16.25 -9.74 22.40
N ILE A 22 -17.43 -10.22 22.06
CA ILE A 22 -17.85 -11.59 22.31
C ILE A 22 -18.26 -12.23 20.99
N GLN A 23 -17.59 -13.31 20.65
CA GLN A 23 -17.93 -14.12 19.50
C GLN A 23 -19.09 -15.06 19.84
N SER A 24 -20.12 -15.14 19.00
CA SER A 24 -21.26 -16.05 19.21
C SER A 24 -20.79 -17.52 19.22
N GLY A 25 -21.17 -18.27 20.26
CA GLY A 25 -20.74 -19.64 20.52
C GLY A 25 -19.42 -19.80 21.25
N HIS A 26 -18.74 -18.68 21.57
CA HIS A 26 -17.45 -18.65 22.28
C HIS A 26 -17.48 -17.65 23.45
N GLU A 27 -18.59 -17.53 24.14
CA GLU A 27 -18.82 -16.56 25.23
C GLU A 27 -17.86 -16.77 26.41
N ALA A 28 -17.34 -17.98 26.60
CA ALA A 28 -16.38 -18.30 27.65
C ALA A 28 -14.97 -17.75 27.35
N GLU A 29 -14.66 -17.45 26.09
CA GLU A 29 -13.36 -16.97 25.61
C GLU A 29 -13.32 -15.45 25.44
N ALA A 30 -14.37 -14.74 25.89
CA ALA A 30 -14.45 -13.30 25.80
C ALA A 30 -13.42 -12.61 26.70
N VAL A 31 -12.62 -11.75 26.15
CA VAL A 31 -11.77 -10.84 26.92
C VAL A 31 -12.65 -9.71 27.46
N ARG A 32 -12.67 -9.56 28.78
CA ARG A 32 -13.47 -8.54 29.47
C ARG A 32 -12.58 -7.62 30.28
N GLY A 33 -12.99 -6.36 30.40
CA GLY A 33 -12.28 -5.36 31.19
C GLY A 33 -11.00 -4.83 30.51
N SER A 34 -10.88 -5.04 29.20
CA SER A 34 -9.82 -4.44 28.40
C SER A 34 -10.22 -3.05 27.88
N ASP A 35 -9.22 -2.32 27.39
CA ASP A 35 -9.44 -1.04 26.74
C ASP A 35 -10.11 -1.25 25.38
N PHE A 36 -11.25 -0.61 25.12
CA PHE A 36 -11.81 -0.56 23.77
C PHE A 36 -11.48 0.76 23.04
N TRP A 37 -10.87 1.72 23.77
CA TRP A 37 -10.18 2.86 23.20
C TRP A 37 -9.03 3.31 24.10
N ARG A 38 -8.08 4.02 23.49
CA ARG A 38 -6.95 4.67 24.16
C ARG A 38 -6.67 6.00 23.48
N LEU A 39 -6.41 7.07 24.27
CA LEU A 39 -5.88 8.32 23.76
C LEU A 39 -4.44 8.51 24.20
N ILE A 40 -3.66 9.24 23.40
CA ILE A 40 -2.34 9.73 23.77
C ILE A 40 -2.37 11.26 23.74
N LEU A 41 -2.10 11.87 24.88
CA LEU A 41 -2.10 13.31 25.06
C LEU A 41 -0.67 13.85 25.12
N ASP A 42 -0.54 15.15 24.83
CA ASP A 42 0.71 15.91 24.86
C ASP A 42 0.44 17.28 25.52
N ASP A 43 1.10 17.58 26.64
CA ASP A 43 1.00 18.85 27.35
C ASP A 43 2.20 19.79 27.12
N GLY A 44 3.07 19.43 26.15
CA GLY A 44 4.29 20.14 25.82
C GLY A 44 5.48 19.84 26.74
N LEU A 45 5.24 19.23 27.90
CA LEU A 45 6.27 18.74 28.82
C LEU A 45 6.36 17.21 28.77
N ARG A 46 5.20 16.56 28.64
CA ARG A 46 5.04 15.11 28.50
C ARG A 46 4.34 14.87 27.16
N THR A 47 5.04 14.25 26.24
CA THR A 47 4.56 14.02 24.86
C THR A 47 3.73 12.76 24.72
N GLU A 48 3.71 11.90 25.76
CA GLU A 48 3.03 10.61 25.76
C GLU A 48 2.30 10.39 27.08
N ILE A 49 1.11 10.98 27.21
CA ILE A 49 0.26 10.81 28.38
C ILE A 49 -0.88 9.86 28.00
N PRO A 50 -0.83 8.58 28.42
CA PRO A 50 -1.87 7.61 28.06
C PRO A 50 -3.13 7.82 28.89
N VAL A 51 -4.28 7.70 28.21
CA VAL A 51 -5.63 7.68 28.78
C VAL A 51 -6.33 6.45 28.24
N ARG A 52 -6.79 5.57 29.14
CA ARG A 52 -7.39 4.27 28.80
C ARG A 52 -8.85 4.20 29.19
N SER A 53 -9.69 3.56 28.34
CA SER A 53 -11.13 3.41 28.60
C SER A 53 -11.41 2.66 29.89
N SER A 54 -10.63 1.63 30.23
CA SER A 54 -10.80 0.81 31.44
C SER A 54 -10.61 1.59 32.77
N LYS A 55 -10.03 2.79 32.71
CA LYS A 55 -9.82 3.66 33.86
C LYS A 55 -10.79 4.83 33.92
N GLN A 56 -11.76 4.87 33.01
CA GLN A 56 -12.72 5.97 32.96
C GLN A 56 -14.06 5.58 33.58
N HIS A 57 -14.78 6.60 34.02
CA HIS A 57 -16.19 6.51 34.36
C HIS A 57 -16.98 7.45 33.46
N GLY A 58 -17.95 6.93 32.79
CA GLY A 58 -18.78 7.66 31.84
C GLY A 58 -20.26 7.23 31.97
N THR A 59 -20.96 7.41 30.88
CA THR A 59 -22.34 6.96 30.76
C THR A 59 -22.51 6.18 29.47
N ALA A 60 -23.16 5.02 29.56
CA ALA A 60 -23.53 4.26 28.37
C ALA A 60 -25.07 4.24 28.25
N GLY A 61 -25.57 4.36 27.02
CA GLY A 61 -27.01 4.35 26.72
C GLY A 61 -27.28 3.69 25.38
N LEU A 62 -28.36 2.88 25.30
CA LEU A 62 -28.84 2.30 24.06
C LEU A 62 -30.20 2.92 23.72
N LYS A 63 -30.28 3.59 22.58
CA LYS A 63 -31.51 4.21 22.11
C LYS A 63 -31.59 4.08 20.58
N ASP A 64 -32.75 3.64 20.08
CA ASP A 64 -33.05 3.54 18.65
C ASP A 64 -31.99 2.74 17.83
N GLY A 65 -31.39 1.72 18.47
CA GLY A 65 -30.35 0.89 17.84
C GLY A 65 -28.94 1.52 17.85
N VAL A 66 -28.76 2.68 18.46
CA VAL A 66 -27.46 3.34 18.66
C VAL A 66 -27.03 3.17 20.10
N LEU A 67 -25.90 2.52 20.32
CA LEU A 67 -25.22 2.47 21.61
C LEU A 67 -24.25 3.62 21.69
N THR A 68 -24.47 4.56 22.62
CA THR A 68 -23.59 5.70 22.87
C THR A 68 -22.88 5.53 24.19
N VAL A 69 -21.56 5.71 24.19
CA VAL A 69 -20.75 5.78 25.40
C VAL A 69 -20.10 7.15 25.45
N ARG A 70 -20.22 7.85 26.61
CA ARG A 70 -19.73 9.22 26.76
C ARG A 70 -18.98 9.40 28.08
N TYR A 71 -17.88 10.12 28.00
CA TYR A 71 -17.02 10.53 29.09
C TYR A 71 -16.85 12.05 29.05
N ASP A 72 -17.15 12.75 30.16
CA ASP A 72 -17.10 14.23 30.20
C ASP A 72 -15.78 14.78 30.71
N LYS A 73 -15.00 13.97 31.42
CA LYS A 73 -13.65 14.27 31.90
C LYS A 73 -12.84 13.00 31.85
N LEU A 74 -11.60 13.12 31.39
CA LEU A 74 -10.71 11.99 31.28
C LEU A 74 -9.60 12.01 32.32
N VAL A 75 -9.23 10.85 32.81
CA VAL A 75 -8.16 10.67 33.82
C VAL A 75 -7.04 9.88 33.12
N SER A 76 -5.82 10.42 33.16
CA SER A 76 -4.65 9.73 32.61
C SER A 76 -4.19 8.57 33.51
N ASP A 77 -3.30 7.74 32.97
CA ASP A 77 -2.64 6.67 33.72
C ASP A 77 -1.80 7.20 34.87
N TYR A 78 -1.42 8.48 34.84
CA TYR A 78 -0.71 9.17 35.92
C TYR A 78 -1.63 9.77 36.97
N GLY A 79 -2.96 9.71 36.77
CA GLY A 79 -3.97 10.24 37.69
C GLY A 79 -4.34 11.71 37.48
N ASP A 80 -3.78 12.36 36.46
CA ASP A 80 -4.16 13.73 36.10
C ASP A 80 -5.53 13.75 35.41
N SER A 81 -6.34 14.75 35.69
CA SER A 81 -7.67 14.92 35.09
C SER A 81 -7.67 16.03 34.04
N TYR A 82 -8.27 15.76 32.91
CA TYR A 82 -8.33 16.65 31.74
C TYR A 82 -9.77 16.98 31.38
N ASP A 83 -10.03 18.23 31.03
CA ASP A 83 -11.32 18.68 30.47
C ASP A 83 -11.42 18.29 29.00
N ILE A 84 -11.58 16.98 28.78
CA ILE A 84 -11.75 16.39 27.45
C ILE A 84 -13.02 15.55 27.49
N THR A 85 -13.93 15.84 26.57
CA THR A 85 -15.11 15.00 26.33
C THR A 85 -14.78 14.00 25.21
N PHE A 86 -15.02 12.75 25.48
CA PHE A 86 -14.87 11.69 24.47
C PHE A 86 -16.14 10.85 24.42
N SER A 87 -16.64 10.56 23.23
CA SER A 87 -17.79 9.69 23.03
C SER A 87 -17.58 8.75 21.85
N VAL A 88 -18.21 7.60 21.92
CA VAL A 88 -18.22 6.61 20.84
C VAL A 88 -19.67 6.21 20.57
N GLU A 89 -20.11 6.39 19.36
CA GLU A 89 -21.39 5.82 18.89
C GLU A 89 -21.11 4.49 18.18
N VAL A 90 -21.86 3.47 18.59
CA VAL A 90 -21.77 2.13 18.00
C VAL A 90 -23.12 1.76 17.38
N THR A 91 -23.11 1.41 16.11
CA THR A 91 -24.29 0.98 15.34
C THR A 91 -24.00 -0.34 14.64
N VAL A 92 -25.06 -0.99 14.14
CA VAL A 92 -24.93 -2.11 13.20
C VAL A 92 -25.27 -1.60 11.81
N GLU A 93 -24.34 -1.72 10.88
CA GLU A 93 -24.52 -1.34 9.48
C GLU A 93 -24.03 -2.50 8.60
N ASP A 94 -24.87 -2.99 7.72
CA ASP A 94 -24.56 -4.11 6.82
C ASP A 94 -23.96 -5.36 7.52
N GLY A 95 -24.42 -5.67 8.73
CA GLY A 95 -23.93 -6.80 9.52
C GLY A 95 -22.57 -6.59 10.19
N LEU A 96 -22.06 -5.35 10.23
CA LEU A 96 -20.83 -4.97 10.94
C LEU A 96 -21.16 -4.04 12.11
N LEU A 97 -20.35 -4.12 13.16
CA LEU A 97 -20.31 -3.09 14.20
C LEU A 97 -19.55 -1.89 13.66
N ARG A 98 -20.18 -0.72 13.70
CA ARG A 98 -19.61 0.54 13.22
C ARG A 98 -19.39 1.49 14.40
N PHE A 99 -18.15 1.88 14.64
CA PHE A 99 -17.71 2.75 15.72
C PHE A 99 -17.38 4.14 15.17
N VAL A 100 -17.94 5.18 15.77
CA VAL A 100 -17.70 6.59 15.42
C VAL A 100 -17.25 7.34 16.66
N PRO A 101 -15.95 7.58 16.83
CA PRO A 101 -15.45 8.38 17.94
C PRO A 101 -15.67 9.88 17.69
N THR A 102 -16.06 10.61 18.73
CA THR A 102 -16.11 12.08 18.75
C THR A 102 -15.36 12.58 19.96
N LEU A 103 -14.52 13.59 19.75
CA LEU A 103 -13.62 14.19 20.74
C LEU A 103 -13.84 15.70 20.80
N TYR A 104 -14.01 16.26 22.00
CA TYR A 104 -13.88 17.69 22.26
C TYR A 104 -12.75 17.94 23.26
N ASN A 105 -11.79 18.76 22.89
CA ASN A 105 -10.65 19.14 23.73
C ASN A 105 -10.90 20.49 24.40
N GLY A 106 -11.47 20.49 25.61
CA GLY A 106 -11.73 21.68 26.41
C GLY A 106 -10.54 22.20 27.23
N THR A 107 -9.36 21.58 27.12
CA THR A 107 -8.16 21.97 27.88
C THR A 107 -7.56 23.27 27.35
N GLY A 108 -6.67 23.92 28.10
CA GLY A 108 -6.00 25.15 27.70
C GLY A 108 -4.66 24.94 26.97
N ASN A 109 -4.02 23.78 27.16
CA ASN A 109 -2.63 23.58 26.74
C ASN A 109 -2.28 22.14 26.34
N VAL A 110 -3.26 21.25 26.32
CA VAL A 110 -3.06 19.84 25.96
C VAL A 110 -3.53 19.59 24.55
N ARG A 111 -2.77 18.83 23.78
CA ARG A 111 -3.19 18.32 22.48
C ARG A 111 -3.48 16.83 22.58
N VAL A 112 -4.50 16.35 21.88
CA VAL A 112 -4.78 14.92 21.71
C VAL A 112 -4.13 14.45 20.42
N ASN A 113 -3.02 13.72 20.52
CA ASN A 113 -2.24 13.31 19.36
C ASN A 113 -2.82 12.07 18.68
N GLU A 114 -3.21 11.07 19.48
CA GLU A 114 -3.60 9.75 18.97
C GLU A 114 -4.90 9.28 19.60
N CYS A 115 -5.67 8.52 18.82
CA CYS A 115 -6.89 7.87 19.26
C CYS A 115 -6.99 6.47 18.66
N PHE A 116 -6.71 5.46 19.49
CA PHE A 116 -6.97 4.06 19.16
C PHE A 116 -8.44 3.76 19.44
N CYS A 117 -9.25 3.60 18.42
CA CYS A 117 -10.67 3.29 18.58
C CYS A 117 -11.29 2.70 17.31
N PRO A 118 -11.97 1.54 17.40
CA PRO A 118 -11.98 0.66 18.57
C PRO A 118 -10.70 -0.15 18.67
N LEU A 119 -10.39 -0.60 19.89
CA LEU A 119 -9.49 -1.70 20.17
C LEU A 119 -10.32 -2.94 20.45
N CYS A 120 -10.07 -4.01 19.71
CA CYS A 120 -10.83 -5.24 19.80
C CYS A 120 -9.90 -6.36 20.25
N ASP A 121 -10.12 -6.86 21.47
CA ASP A 121 -9.31 -7.87 22.13
C ASP A 121 -9.92 -9.27 21.96
N PHE A 122 -9.10 -10.23 21.55
CA PHE A 122 -9.46 -11.64 21.47
C PHE A 122 -8.42 -12.53 22.14
N GLU A 123 -8.86 -13.47 22.95
CA GLU A 123 -7.98 -14.56 23.44
C GLU A 123 -7.75 -15.60 22.32
N THR A 124 -8.79 -15.88 21.54
CA THR A 124 -8.77 -16.73 20.35
C THR A 124 -9.99 -16.42 19.50
N LEU A 125 -9.92 -16.73 18.19
CA LEU A 125 -11.06 -16.58 17.27
C LEU A 125 -11.72 -17.92 16.93
N GLY A 126 -11.06 -19.04 17.15
CA GLY A 126 -11.57 -20.37 16.81
C GLY A 126 -11.06 -21.49 17.70
N GLY A 127 -10.40 -21.16 18.80
CA GLY A 127 -9.84 -22.13 19.76
C GLY A 127 -8.46 -22.66 19.40
N ASP A 128 -8.10 -22.75 18.12
CA ASP A 128 -6.75 -23.14 17.68
C ASP A 128 -5.99 -21.97 17.07
N LYS A 129 -5.21 -21.28 17.90
CA LYS A 129 -4.38 -20.14 17.49
C LYS A 129 -3.38 -20.48 16.38
N ALA A 130 -2.94 -21.74 16.30
CA ALA A 130 -1.97 -22.17 15.29
C ALA A 130 -2.59 -22.27 13.88
N ALA A 131 -3.91 -22.43 13.80
CA ALA A 131 -4.64 -22.49 12.53
C ALA A 131 -5.05 -21.10 11.98
N ASP A 132 -4.92 -20.06 12.78
CA ASP A 132 -5.30 -18.70 12.37
C ASP A 132 -4.26 -18.10 11.42
N ALA A 133 -4.76 -17.21 10.53
CA ALA A 133 -3.92 -16.47 9.59
C ALA A 133 -4.31 -14.99 9.55
N LEU A 134 -3.30 -14.12 9.71
CA LEU A 134 -3.46 -12.67 9.61
C LEU A 134 -3.19 -12.20 8.17
N TYR A 135 -4.14 -11.45 7.62
CA TYR A 135 -4.05 -10.85 6.29
C TYR A 135 -3.82 -9.35 6.42
N LEU A 136 -2.71 -8.88 5.86
CA LEU A 136 -2.28 -7.48 5.93
C LEU A 136 -2.13 -6.91 4.52
N PRO A 137 -2.61 -5.67 4.24
CA PRO A 137 -2.49 -5.01 2.95
C PRO A 137 -1.11 -4.33 2.78
N ASN A 138 -0.03 -5.06 3.04
CA ASN A 138 1.34 -4.60 2.85
C ASN A 138 1.82 -4.97 1.43
N GLY A 139 2.15 -3.98 0.60
CA GLY A 139 2.37 -4.20 -0.83
C GLY A 139 1.11 -4.76 -1.50
N LEU A 140 1.22 -5.87 -2.21
CA LEU A 140 0.06 -6.56 -2.80
C LEU A 140 -0.70 -7.44 -1.79
N GLY A 141 -0.19 -7.57 -0.58
CA GLY A 141 -0.75 -8.36 0.50
C GLY A 141 0.26 -9.31 1.15
N ARG A 142 0.05 -9.60 2.41
CA ARG A 142 0.77 -10.61 3.19
C ARG A 142 -0.21 -11.50 3.93
N ARG A 143 0.13 -12.78 4.05
CA ARG A 143 -0.58 -13.76 4.87
C ARG A 143 0.39 -14.35 5.89
N ILE A 144 0.17 -14.03 7.16
CA ILE A 144 1.01 -14.46 8.28
C ILE A 144 0.29 -15.58 9.00
N GLU A 145 0.83 -16.79 8.93
CA GLU A 145 0.33 -17.95 9.66
C GLU A 145 0.66 -17.84 11.13
N ASN A 146 -0.25 -18.28 11.99
CA ASN A 146 -0.11 -18.22 13.44
C ASN A 146 0.36 -16.83 13.93
N PRO A 147 -0.48 -15.79 13.85
CA PRO A 147 -0.09 -14.43 14.19
C PRO A 147 0.34 -14.27 15.66
N TRP A 148 -0.13 -15.11 16.57
CA TRP A 148 0.31 -15.12 17.95
C TRP A 148 1.81 -15.46 18.07
N ALA A 149 2.23 -16.60 17.50
CA ALA A 149 3.64 -16.99 17.50
C ALA A 149 4.51 -16.02 16.69
N HIS A 150 3.97 -15.43 15.63
CA HIS A 150 4.69 -14.43 14.85
C HIS A 150 5.00 -13.19 15.70
N LEU A 151 4.00 -12.64 16.41
CA LEU A 151 4.21 -11.51 17.31
C LEU A 151 5.20 -11.85 18.42
N GLU A 152 5.07 -13.00 19.06
CA GLU A 152 6.03 -13.45 20.07
C GLU A 152 7.48 -13.50 19.52
N SER A 153 7.67 -13.84 18.26
CA SER A 153 9.00 -13.85 17.62
C SER A 153 9.60 -12.46 17.43
N LEU A 154 8.77 -11.40 17.46
CA LEU A 154 9.21 -10.01 17.34
C LEU A 154 9.69 -9.43 18.68
N THR A 155 9.60 -10.17 19.77
CA THR A 155 10.18 -9.80 21.08
C THR A 155 11.68 -9.71 20.92
N GLY A 156 12.19 -8.59 20.77
CA GLY A 156 13.58 -8.73 20.45
C GLY A 156 14.44 -7.63 20.85
N ASN A 157 14.35 -6.50 20.97
CA ASN A 157 15.43 -5.58 21.26
C ASN A 157 15.08 -4.74 22.48
N TYR A 158 15.99 -4.71 23.45
CA TYR A 158 15.88 -3.87 24.66
C TYR A 158 15.50 -2.40 24.36
N TYR A 159 15.81 -1.93 23.15
CA TYR A 159 15.50 -0.60 22.66
C TYR A 159 14.30 -0.53 21.69
N SER A 160 13.54 -1.61 21.53
CA SER A 160 12.32 -1.55 20.73
C SER A 160 11.18 -0.89 21.49
N HIS A 161 10.36 -0.20 20.79
CA HIS A 161 9.38 0.83 21.09
C HIS A 161 8.57 0.71 22.39
N ASP A 162 8.07 -0.45 22.74
CA ASP A 162 7.26 -0.63 23.92
C ASP A 162 7.69 -1.90 24.63
N THR A 163 7.95 -1.80 25.92
CA THR A 163 8.29 -2.95 26.75
C THR A 163 7.05 -3.70 27.24
N THR A 164 5.86 -3.20 26.97
CA THR A 164 4.59 -3.76 27.44
C THR A 164 3.77 -4.45 26.35
N GLU A 165 3.95 -4.05 25.10
CA GLU A 165 3.23 -4.58 23.96
C GLU A 165 4.19 -4.88 22.78
N ILE A 166 3.88 -5.93 22.03
CA ILE A 166 4.49 -6.23 20.74
C ILE A 166 3.45 -5.90 19.68
N PHE A 167 3.87 -5.30 18.56
CA PHE A 167 2.91 -4.87 17.58
C PHE A 167 3.41 -4.90 16.13
N ILE A 168 2.44 -5.01 15.22
CA ILE A 168 2.60 -4.71 13.81
C ILE A 168 1.77 -3.46 13.53
N HIS A 169 2.42 -2.42 13.02
CA HIS A 169 1.75 -1.22 12.52
C HIS A 169 1.89 -1.14 11.01
N LEU A 170 0.77 -0.94 10.32
CA LEU A 170 0.73 -0.62 8.91
C LEU A 170 0.18 0.78 8.72
N HIS A 171 1.04 1.66 8.27
CA HIS A 171 0.67 3.02 7.93
C HIS A 171 -0.23 3.02 6.67
N TYR A 172 -1.47 3.50 6.80
CA TYR A 172 -2.33 3.79 5.66
C TYR A 172 -2.37 5.31 5.45
N PRO A 173 -2.17 5.76 4.22
CA PRO A 173 -2.24 5.06 2.96
C PRO A 173 -0.90 4.63 2.33
N ARG A 174 0.02 4.08 3.07
CA ARG A 174 1.17 3.33 2.53
C ARG A 174 0.82 1.84 2.36
N ALA A 175 0.02 1.31 3.27
CA ALA A 175 -0.68 0.07 3.07
C ALA A 175 -1.57 0.18 1.82
N SER A 176 -1.69 -0.89 1.06
CA SER A 176 -2.37 -0.84 -0.24
C SER A 176 -3.88 -0.69 -0.16
N MET A 177 -4.47 -0.93 1.01
CA MET A 177 -5.92 -0.86 1.25
C MET A 177 -6.20 -0.49 2.71
N GLY A 178 -7.38 0.08 2.97
CA GLY A 178 -7.81 0.52 4.31
C GLY A 178 -8.46 -0.59 5.16
N TRP A 179 -8.08 -1.86 5.00
CA TRP A 179 -8.61 -2.99 5.77
C TRP A 179 -7.57 -4.08 6.02
N PHE A 180 -7.80 -4.87 7.05
CA PHE A 180 -7.04 -6.08 7.36
C PHE A 180 -7.94 -7.07 8.10
N GLY A 181 -7.46 -8.27 8.41
CA GLY A 181 -8.25 -9.21 9.17
C GLY A 181 -7.59 -10.53 9.47
N ILE A 182 -8.29 -11.37 10.22
CA ILE A 182 -7.80 -12.68 10.66
C ILE A 182 -8.79 -13.74 10.23
N GLU A 183 -8.29 -14.75 9.52
CA GLU A 183 -9.00 -15.96 9.16
C GLU A 183 -8.83 -17.01 10.25
N SER A 184 -9.95 -17.58 10.70
CA SER A 184 -10.00 -18.66 11.68
C SER A 184 -11.10 -19.65 11.29
N GLY A 185 -10.71 -20.82 10.84
CA GLY A 185 -11.64 -21.82 10.32
C GLY A 185 -12.43 -21.32 9.12
N ASN A 186 -13.76 -21.28 9.24
CA ASN A 186 -14.68 -20.75 8.22
C ASN A 186 -15.15 -19.32 8.53
N ARG A 187 -14.44 -18.60 9.39
CA ARG A 187 -14.73 -17.22 9.78
C ARG A 187 -13.59 -16.30 9.45
N PHE A 188 -13.95 -15.06 9.15
CA PHE A 188 -13.00 -13.99 8.90
C PHE A 188 -13.33 -12.76 9.75
N LEU A 189 -12.45 -12.40 10.68
CA LEU A 189 -12.53 -11.13 11.39
C LEU A 189 -12.10 -10.01 10.44
N TYR A 190 -13.05 -9.20 10.01
CA TYR A 190 -12.86 -8.06 9.14
C TYR A 190 -12.75 -6.77 9.96
N VAL A 191 -11.70 -6.00 9.76
CA VAL A 191 -11.46 -4.71 10.40
C VAL A 191 -11.12 -3.69 9.32
N ALA A 192 -11.92 -2.63 9.18
CA ALA A 192 -11.71 -1.62 8.15
C ALA A 192 -12.05 -0.21 8.64
N ARG A 193 -11.31 0.77 8.13
CA ARG A 193 -11.63 2.17 8.33
C ARG A 193 -12.32 2.72 7.08
N TYR A 194 -13.54 3.19 7.27
CA TYR A 194 -14.38 3.72 6.19
C TYR A 194 -14.28 5.25 6.12
N ASP A 195 -13.10 5.71 5.72
CA ASP A 195 -12.81 7.13 5.54
C ASP A 195 -12.69 7.48 4.05
N PRO A 196 -13.66 8.18 3.45
CA PRO A 196 -13.58 8.56 2.04
C PRO A 196 -12.52 9.64 1.76
N GLU A 197 -12.03 10.33 2.77
CA GLU A 197 -10.91 11.27 2.66
C GLU A 197 -9.55 10.60 2.81
N MET A 198 -9.52 9.35 3.29
CA MET A 198 -8.31 8.52 3.41
C MET A 198 -7.20 9.18 4.23
N ARG A 199 -7.58 9.81 5.35
CA ARG A 199 -6.64 10.45 6.26
C ARG A 199 -5.65 9.44 6.82
N HIS A 200 -4.51 9.91 7.28
CA HIS A 200 -3.51 9.07 7.92
C HIS A 200 -4.08 8.29 9.10
N CYS A 201 -3.68 7.03 9.19
CA CYS A 201 -3.93 6.17 10.35
C CYS A 201 -2.93 5.01 10.37
N PHE A 202 -2.85 4.31 11.48
CA PHE A 202 -2.25 2.99 11.52
C PHE A 202 -3.31 1.90 11.68
N MET A 203 -3.18 0.83 10.90
CA MET A 203 -3.74 -0.46 11.24
C MET A 203 -2.85 -1.09 12.28
N THR A 204 -3.40 -1.53 13.40
CA THR A 204 -2.61 -2.08 14.49
C THR A 204 -3.05 -3.48 14.85
N VAL A 205 -2.07 -4.37 15.00
CA VAL A 205 -2.22 -5.71 15.57
C VAL A 205 -1.21 -5.80 16.70
N ARG A 206 -1.69 -6.00 17.93
CA ARG A 206 -0.90 -5.92 19.16
C ARG A 206 -1.06 -7.15 20.03
N GLN A 207 -0.07 -7.41 20.84
CA GLN A 207 -0.09 -8.44 21.87
C GLN A 207 0.54 -7.89 23.17
N ARG A 208 -0.14 -8.06 24.30
CA ARG A 208 0.41 -7.66 25.61
C ARG A 208 1.40 -8.71 26.10
N ILE A 209 2.59 -8.28 26.53
CA ILE A 209 3.67 -9.18 26.93
C ILE A 209 3.52 -9.69 28.37
N HIS A 210 3.02 -8.83 29.25
CA HIS A 210 3.00 -9.08 30.72
C HIS A 210 1.62 -9.51 31.24
N HIS A 211 0.66 -9.74 30.37
CA HIS A 211 -0.68 -10.20 30.74
C HIS A 211 -0.93 -11.58 30.17
N ALA A 212 -1.20 -12.54 31.04
CA ALA A 212 -1.63 -13.89 30.63
C ALA A 212 -3.14 -14.06 30.87
N PRO A 213 -3.90 -14.66 29.93
CA PRO A 213 -3.40 -15.16 28.65
C PRO A 213 -3.01 -14.02 27.69
N LEU A 214 -2.09 -14.31 26.77
CA LEU A 214 -1.69 -13.38 25.73
C LEU A 214 -2.84 -13.23 24.74
N ASP A 215 -3.50 -12.09 24.76
CA ASP A 215 -4.60 -11.72 23.86
C ASP A 215 -4.04 -11.00 22.63
N LEU A 216 -4.80 -11.02 21.54
CA LEU A 216 -4.51 -10.29 20.34
C LEU A 216 -5.47 -9.08 20.25
N MET A 217 -4.91 -7.88 20.27
CA MET A 217 -5.65 -6.66 20.04
C MET A 217 -5.55 -6.22 18.58
N VAL A 218 -6.68 -5.88 17.98
CA VAL A 218 -6.74 -5.33 16.63
C VAL A 218 -7.54 -4.05 16.59
N GLY A 219 -7.18 -3.12 15.70
CA GLY A 219 -7.91 -1.85 15.58
C GLY A 219 -7.20 -0.85 14.68
N PHE A 220 -7.65 0.39 14.77
CA PHE A 220 -7.07 1.52 14.07
C PHE A 220 -6.63 2.59 15.05
N ASP A 221 -5.48 3.18 14.76
CA ASP A 221 -4.96 4.35 15.42
C ASP A 221 -5.14 5.57 14.52
N HIS A 222 -5.97 6.51 15.00
CA HIS A 222 -6.24 7.78 14.33
C HIS A 222 -5.29 8.86 14.86
N PHE A 223 -4.96 9.83 14.06
CA PHE A 223 -4.16 11.00 14.42
C PHE A 223 -4.99 12.28 14.40
N PRO A 224 -5.87 12.52 15.39
CA PRO A 224 -6.71 13.72 15.43
C PRO A 224 -5.89 15.00 15.53
N MET A 225 -4.75 14.98 16.21
CA MET A 225 -3.93 16.17 16.51
C MET A 225 -4.78 17.34 17.04
N ALA A 226 -5.78 17.00 17.89
CA ALA A 226 -6.78 17.95 18.36
C ALA A 226 -6.20 18.96 19.32
N ASN A 227 -6.18 20.21 18.93
CA ASN A 227 -5.72 21.33 19.74
C ASN A 227 -6.78 21.76 20.78
N PRO A 228 -6.41 22.57 21.79
CA PRO A 228 -7.38 23.16 22.70
C PRO A 228 -8.53 23.88 21.99
N GLY A 229 -9.77 23.59 22.41
CA GLY A 229 -11.00 24.15 21.87
C GLY A 229 -11.55 23.47 20.62
N GLU A 230 -10.87 22.44 20.09
CA GLU A 230 -11.33 21.73 18.88
C GLU A 230 -12.30 20.58 19.23
N GLU A 231 -13.33 20.44 18.38
CA GLU A 231 -14.24 19.30 18.36
C GLU A 231 -14.08 18.56 17.04
N LEU A 232 -13.84 17.25 17.11
CA LEU A 232 -13.56 16.40 15.94
C LEU A 232 -14.37 15.12 16.02
N THR A 233 -15.06 14.78 14.93
CA THR A 233 -15.59 13.44 14.69
C THR A 233 -14.61 12.67 13.82
N LEU A 234 -14.11 11.54 14.34
CA LEU A 234 -13.13 10.71 13.65
C LEU A 234 -13.80 9.79 12.64
N PRO A 235 -13.07 9.35 11.61
CA PRO A 235 -13.61 8.41 10.63
C PRO A 235 -14.10 7.12 11.27
N PRO A 236 -15.21 6.55 10.77
CA PRO A 236 -15.74 5.31 11.30
C PRO A 236 -14.81 4.14 11.05
N VAL A 237 -14.71 3.28 12.05
CA VAL A 237 -14.11 1.95 11.92
C VAL A 237 -15.20 0.91 12.03
N VAL A 238 -15.17 -0.08 11.14
CA VAL A 238 -16.09 -1.21 11.15
C VAL A 238 -15.36 -2.48 11.53
N ILE A 239 -16.01 -3.29 12.36
CA ILE A 239 -15.53 -4.61 12.77
C ILE A 239 -16.68 -5.62 12.63
N GLY A 240 -16.37 -6.79 12.07
CA GLY A 240 -17.33 -7.88 12.00
C GLY A 240 -16.67 -9.22 11.77
N LEU A 241 -17.33 -10.25 12.23
CA LEU A 241 -16.95 -11.62 11.95
C LEU A 241 -17.80 -12.12 10.78
N LEU A 242 -17.16 -12.33 9.63
CA LEU A 242 -17.82 -12.73 8.39
C LEU A 242 -17.80 -14.25 8.24
N ASP A 243 -18.83 -14.79 7.60
CA ASP A 243 -18.86 -16.19 7.20
C ASP A 243 -18.04 -16.40 5.92
N GLY A 244 -17.10 -17.35 5.94
CA GLY A 244 -16.19 -17.63 4.86
C GLY A 244 -14.75 -17.12 5.10
N ASP A 245 -14.00 -17.00 4.01
CA ASP A 245 -12.58 -16.65 4.01
C ASP A 245 -12.33 -15.16 3.68
N TRP A 246 -11.05 -14.78 3.56
CA TRP A 246 -10.62 -13.43 3.22
C TRP A 246 -11.27 -12.81 1.97
N ARG A 247 -11.77 -13.63 1.03
CA ARG A 247 -12.49 -13.15 -0.18
C ARG A 247 -13.78 -12.42 0.16
N CYS A 248 -14.46 -12.81 1.25
CA CYS A 248 -15.63 -12.11 1.75
C CYS A 248 -15.29 -10.67 2.17
N ALA A 249 -14.20 -10.51 2.90
CA ALA A 249 -13.68 -9.22 3.32
C ALA A 249 -13.25 -8.35 2.12
N ALA A 250 -12.52 -8.93 1.18
CA ALA A 250 -12.10 -8.26 -0.05
C ALA A 250 -13.27 -7.71 -0.87
N ARG A 251 -14.33 -8.53 -1.07
CA ARG A 251 -15.55 -8.10 -1.76
C ARG A 251 -16.26 -6.97 -1.02
N ARG A 252 -16.31 -7.04 0.31
CA ARG A 252 -16.94 -6.01 1.14
C ARG A 252 -16.21 -4.69 1.05
N TYR A 253 -14.88 -4.72 1.19
CA TYR A 253 -14.07 -3.52 1.02
C TYR A 253 -14.20 -2.92 -0.38
N ARG A 254 -14.17 -3.76 -1.43
CA ARG A 254 -14.36 -3.32 -2.80
C ARG A 254 -15.71 -2.64 -3.01
N ALA A 255 -16.80 -3.20 -2.48
CA ALA A 255 -18.13 -2.59 -2.59
C ALA A 255 -18.18 -1.22 -1.91
N TRP A 256 -17.51 -1.05 -0.77
CA TRP A 256 -17.38 0.25 -0.11
C TRP A 256 -16.53 1.21 -0.94
N ALA A 257 -15.39 0.76 -1.47
CA ALA A 257 -14.50 1.58 -2.28
C ALA A 257 -15.19 2.09 -3.55
N ASP A 258 -15.89 1.24 -4.28
CA ASP A 258 -16.65 1.59 -5.49
C ASP A 258 -17.71 2.68 -5.22
N LYS A 259 -18.35 2.64 -4.06
CA LYS A 259 -19.38 3.62 -3.67
C LYS A 259 -18.75 4.97 -3.29
N ASN A 260 -17.55 5.00 -2.72
CA ASN A 260 -17.03 6.18 -2.06
C ASN A 260 -15.90 6.89 -2.80
N PHE A 261 -14.99 6.17 -3.47
CA PHE A 261 -13.84 6.82 -4.10
C PHE A 261 -13.27 6.12 -5.33
N PHE A 262 -13.37 4.79 -5.39
CA PHE A 262 -12.69 4.02 -6.42
C PHE A 262 -13.44 4.07 -7.74
N LYS A 263 -12.73 4.48 -8.78
CA LYS A 263 -13.24 4.43 -10.17
C LYS A 263 -12.15 3.92 -11.07
N VAL A 264 -12.45 2.86 -11.79
CA VAL A 264 -11.51 2.30 -12.78
C VAL A 264 -11.25 3.35 -13.87
N GLN A 265 -9.97 3.71 -14.04
CA GLN A 265 -9.58 4.58 -15.14
C GLN A 265 -9.66 3.83 -16.47
N PRO A 266 -10.24 4.44 -17.52
CA PRO A 266 -10.15 3.89 -18.88
C PRO A 266 -8.68 3.74 -19.28
N LYS A 267 -8.34 2.57 -19.82
CA LYS A 267 -6.96 2.28 -20.23
C LYS A 267 -6.77 2.52 -21.71
N ALA A 268 -5.67 3.15 -22.09
CA ALA A 268 -5.24 3.19 -23.47
C ALA A 268 -4.97 1.75 -23.98
N GLU A 269 -5.24 1.48 -25.24
CA GLU A 269 -5.08 0.16 -25.84
C GLU A 269 -3.66 -0.40 -25.64
N TRP A 270 -2.65 0.44 -25.81
CA TRP A 270 -1.26 0.01 -25.61
C TRP A 270 -0.94 -0.36 -24.15
N VAL A 271 -1.58 0.31 -23.17
CA VAL A 271 -1.46 -0.03 -21.74
C VAL A 271 -2.11 -1.38 -21.46
N GLN A 272 -3.29 -1.62 -22.03
CA GLN A 272 -4.00 -2.88 -21.89
C GLN A 272 -3.17 -4.05 -22.41
N ASN A 273 -2.53 -3.89 -23.56
CA ASN A 273 -1.75 -4.93 -24.23
C ASN A 273 -0.26 -4.95 -23.84
N MET A 274 0.19 -4.06 -22.97
CA MET A 274 1.58 -3.97 -22.54
C MET A 274 1.98 -5.20 -21.72
N THR A 275 3.01 -5.92 -22.16
CA THR A 275 3.59 -7.07 -21.45
C THR A 275 4.52 -6.63 -20.30
N GLY A 276 5.10 -5.44 -20.43
CA GLY A 276 6.04 -4.83 -19.52
C GLY A 276 6.87 -3.77 -20.21
N TRP A 277 7.99 -3.45 -19.63
CA TRP A 277 8.95 -2.46 -20.16
C TRP A 277 10.39 -2.82 -19.88
N GLN A 278 11.29 -2.20 -20.62
CA GLN A 278 12.70 -2.13 -20.29
C GLN A 278 12.97 -0.83 -19.57
N ARG A 279 13.40 -0.90 -18.29
CA ARG A 279 13.67 0.26 -17.45
C ARG A 279 15.14 0.65 -17.51
N ILE A 280 15.41 1.91 -17.85
CA ILE A 280 16.74 2.42 -18.17
C ILE A 280 17.01 3.70 -17.38
N ILE A 281 18.15 3.74 -16.68
CA ILE A 281 18.76 4.97 -16.18
C ILE A 281 19.68 5.50 -17.26
N MET A 282 19.40 6.69 -17.79
CA MET A 282 20.22 7.26 -18.86
C MET A 282 21.55 7.83 -18.34
N ARG A 283 21.52 8.51 -17.17
CA ARG A 283 22.69 9.17 -16.61
C ARG A 283 22.83 8.90 -15.11
N SER A 284 24.05 8.61 -14.67
CA SER A 284 24.36 8.48 -13.26
C SER A 284 24.29 9.84 -12.55
N GLN A 285 24.16 9.80 -11.21
CA GLN A 285 24.23 11.00 -10.38
C GLN A 285 25.58 11.69 -10.37
N TYR A 286 26.61 11.09 -10.98
CA TYR A 286 27.98 11.61 -11.05
C TYR A 286 28.31 12.18 -12.42
N GLY A 287 27.30 12.24 -13.33
CA GLY A 287 27.46 12.81 -14.67
C GLY A 287 27.95 11.83 -15.74
N GLU A 288 28.05 10.53 -15.40
CA GLU A 288 28.35 9.48 -16.38
C GLU A 288 27.11 9.15 -17.19
N ASP A 289 27.20 9.20 -18.50
CA ASP A 289 26.15 8.75 -19.40
C ASP A 289 26.26 7.24 -19.60
N TYR A 290 25.22 6.50 -19.15
CA TYR A 290 25.07 5.08 -19.51
C TYR A 290 24.47 4.96 -20.90
N TYR A 291 23.52 5.83 -21.21
CA TYR A 291 22.86 5.93 -22.51
C TYR A 291 22.58 7.38 -22.86
N THR A 292 22.57 7.67 -24.15
CA THR A 292 22.16 8.97 -24.71
C THR A 292 20.81 8.86 -25.41
N ALA A 293 20.22 9.99 -25.77
CA ALA A 293 18.97 9.98 -26.54
C ALA A 293 19.10 9.23 -27.87
N LYS A 294 20.31 9.17 -28.47
CA LYS A 294 20.57 8.46 -29.73
C LYS A 294 20.46 6.94 -29.60
N ASP A 295 20.63 6.42 -28.39
CA ASP A 295 20.54 4.98 -28.13
C ASP A 295 19.10 4.47 -28.08
N LEU A 296 18.07 5.34 -27.91
CA LEU A 296 16.69 4.94 -27.70
C LEU A 296 16.14 4.00 -28.79
N PRO A 297 16.35 4.23 -30.11
CA PRO A 297 15.90 3.29 -31.12
C PRO A 297 16.52 1.89 -30.96
N ARG A 298 17.84 1.83 -30.69
CA ARG A 298 18.53 0.55 -30.45
C ARG A 298 18.01 -0.15 -29.17
N LEU A 299 17.81 0.59 -28.08
CA LEU A 299 17.25 0.06 -26.84
C LEU A 299 15.85 -0.51 -27.07
N TYR A 300 15.04 0.17 -27.88
CA TYR A 300 13.73 -0.32 -28.24
C TYR A 300 13.82 -1.61 -29.10
N GLU A 301 14.67 -1.64 -30.12
CA GLU A 301 14.90 -2.82 -30.94
C GLU A 301 15.34 -4.02 -30.10
N GLU A 302 16.23 -3.78 -29.12
CA GLU A 302 16.67 -4.83 -28.20
C GLU A 302 15.51 -5.37 -27.36
N GLY A 303 14.72 -4.49 -26.72
CA GLY A 303 13.54 -4.87 -25.93
C GLY A 303 12.48 -5.62 -26.76
N ALA A 304 12.23 -5.14 -27.98
CA ALA A 304 11.22 -5.71 -28.88
C ALA A 304 11.51 -7.16 -29.28
N LYS A 305 12.78 -7.59 -29.37
CA LYS A 305 13.16 -8.99 -29.58
C LYS A 305 12.59 -9.93 -28.52
N TYR A 306 12.39 -9.41 -27.33
CA TYR A 306 11.90 -10.14 -26.17
C TYR A 306 10.46 -9.76 -25.80
N GLY A 307 9.72 -9.12 -26.71
CA GLY A 307 8.31 -8.78 -26.52
C GLY A 307 8.06 -7.54 -25.64
N LEU A 308 9.09 -6.75 -25.33
CA LEU A 308 8.97 -5.50 -24.57
C LEU A 308 8.98 -4.29 -25.53
N HIS A 309 7.79 -3.72 -25.74
CA HIS A 309 7.58 -2.61 -26.66
C HIS A 309 7.50 -1.24 -25.98
N THR A 310 7.95 -1.17 -24.72
CA THR A 310 7.93 0.06 -23.92
C THR A 310 9.29 0.31 -23.30
N LEU A 311 9.79 1.53 -23.42
CA LEU A 311 10.97 2.02 -22.71
C LEU A 311 10.50 2.87 -21.51
N PHE A 312 11.04 2.63 -20.34
CA PHE A 312 10.83 3.44 -19.16
C PHE A 312 12.13 4.12 -18.76
N LEU A 313 12.19 5.45 -18.95
CA LEU A 313 13.42 6.23 -18.87
C LEU A 313 13.49 7.05 -17.58
N PHE A 314 14.57 6.85 -16.86
CA PHE A 314 14.97 7.59 -15.66
C PHE A 314 16.21 8.45 -15.95
N ALA A 315 16.34 9.53 -15.20
CA ALA A 315 17.56 10.37 -15.23
C ALA A 315 17.91 10.91 -16.63
N TRP A 316 16.92 11.30 -17.41
CA TRP A 316 17.05 11.87 -18.75
C TRP A 316 17.52 13.34 -18.77
N TRP A 317 17.78 13.92 -17.59
CA TRP A 317 18.20 15.31 -17.37
C TRP A 317 19.70 15.43 -17.02
N ARG A 318 20.21 16.68 -17.02
CA ARG A 318 21.63 17.01 -16.91
C ARG A 318 22.31 16.43 -15.67
N GLU A 319 21.69 16.58 -14.52
CA GLU A 319 22.30 16.22 -13.23
C GLU A 319 22.26 14.69 -12.99
N GLY A 320 21.40 13.94 -13.71
CA GLY A 320 21.29 12.51 -13.61
C GLY A 320 20.46 12.03 -12.41
N MET A 321 20.50 10.72 -12.17
CA MET A 321 19.66 10.04 -11.18
C MET A 321 19.77 10.68 -9.79
N ASP A 322 18.63 10.88 -9.15
CA ASP A 322 18.51 11.42 -7.79
C ASP A 322 19.21 12.78 -7.59
N ARG A 323 19.14 13.65 -8.59
CA ARG A 323 19.66 15.01 -8.51
C ARG A 323 18.73 16.02 -9.14
N ALA A 324 18.85 17.26 -8.64
CA ALA A 324 18.17 18.47 -9.12
C ALA A 324 16.64 18.50 -8.96
N TYR A 325 16.04 17.51 -8.32
CA TYR A 325 14.60 17.51 -8.06
C TYR A 325 14.09 18.82 -7.46
N PRO A 326 13.03 19.43 -7.97
CA PRO A 326 12.14 19.00 -9.08
C PRO A 326 12.43 19.72 -10.41
N ILE A 327 13.62 20.26 -10.64
CA ILE A 327 13.96 21.06 -11.83
C ILE A 327 14.90 20.28 -12.76
N TYR A 328 14.37 19.86 -13.90
CA TYR A 328 15.11 19.07 -14.89
C TYR A 328 15.60 19.97 -16.02
N LYS A 329 16.91 20.12 -16.13
CA LYS A 329 17.59 20.90 -17.17
C LYS A 329 18.17 19.98 -18.25
N GLU A 330 18.28 20.48 -19.46
CA GLU A 330 18.91 19.70 -20.54
C GLU A 330 20.42 19.50 -20.28
N PRO A 331 20.98 18.34 -20.62
CA PRO A 331 22.40 18.04 -20.46
C PRO A 331 23.32 18.99 -21.22
N PHE A 332 22.95 19.38 -22.42
CA PHE A 332 23.60 20.36 -23.28
C PHE A 332 22.56 21.07 -24.14
N ALA A 333 22.90 22.16 -24.78
CA ALA A 333 21.96 22.93 -25.62
C ALA A 333 21.42 22.08 -26.76
N GLY A 334 20.08 21.94 -26.81
CA GLY A 334 19.38 21.12 -27.80
C GLY A 334 19.23 19.64 -27.45
N ALA A 335 19.64 19.22 -26.23
CA ALA A 335 19.52 17.82 -25.81
C ALA A 335 18.06 17.38 -25.67
N PHE A 336 17.15 18.27 -25.29
CA PHE A 336 15.73 17.95 -25.21
C PHE A 336 15.09 17.81 -26.61
N ASP A 337 15.53 18.58 -27.58
CA ASP A 337 15.12 18.39 -28.97
C ASP A 337 15.62 17.04 -29.53
N GLU A 338 16.84 16.67 -29.18
CA GLU A 338 17.40 15.35 -29.55
C GLU A 338 16.63 14.22 -28.86
N LEU A 339 16.30 14.35 -27.59
CA LEU A 339 15.49 13.37 -26.82
C LEU A 339 14.10 13.22 -27.46
N LYS A 340 13.40 14.33 -27.70
CA LYS A 340 12.09 14.34 -28.35
C LYS A 340 12.12 13.67 -29.73
N LYS A 341 13.11 13.99 -30.54
CA LYS A 341 13.30 13.37 -31.87
C LYS A 341 13.50 11.86 -31.80
N ASN A 342 14.23 11.36 -30.80
CA ASN A 342 14.47 9.93 -30.70
C ASN A 342 13.31 9.21 -30.01
N ILE A 343 12.55 9.85 -29.13
CA ILE A 343 11.25 9.36 -28.65
C ILE A 343 10.29 9.16 -29.84
N GLN A 344 10.20 10.17 -30.73
CA GLN A 344 9.37 10.05 -31.93
C GLN A 344 9.79 8.88 -32.81
N LYS A 345 11.08 8.63 -33.00
CA LYS A 345 11.55 7.45 -33.76
C LYS A 345 11.11 6.13 -33.12
N VAL A 346 11.18 6.02 -31.79
CA VAL A 346 10.68 4.83 -31.07
C VAL A 346 9.19 4.65 -31.32
N GLN A 347 8.41 5.75 -31.27
CA GLN A 347 6.96 5.74 -31.57
C GLN A 347 6.67 5.34 -33.02
N ASP A 348 7.43 5.86 -34.01
CA ASP A 348 7.32 5.51 -35.41
C ASP A 348 7.62 4.01 -35.68
N MET A 349 8.43 3.39 -34.83
CA MET A 349 8.72 1.95 -34.84
C MET A 349 7.65 1.12 -34.09
N GLY A 350 6.60 1.75 -33.58
CA GLY A 350 5.52 1.11 -32.80
C GLY A 350 5.76 1.01 -31.29
N GLY A 351 6.85 1.58 -30.78
CA GLY A 351 7.18 1.60 -29.36
C GLY A 351 6.44 2.67 -28.56
N ARG A 352 6.60 2.61 -27.23
CA ARG A 352 6.10 3.61 -26.27
C ARG A 352 7.21 4.04 -25.33
N VAL A 353 7.14 5.29 -24.88
CA VAL A 353 8.13 5.84 -23.97
C VAL A 353 7.46 6.45 -22.75
N ILE A 354 7.85 5.95 -21.57
CA ILE A 354 7.49 6.49 -20.27
C ILE A 354 8.64 7.37 -19.79
N LEU A 355 8.35 8.60 -19.40
CA LEU A 355 9.31 9.47 -18.72
C LEU A 355 8.92 9.64 -17.26
N GLU A 356 9.89 9.41 -16.39
CA GLU A 356 9.78 9.62 -14.94
C GLU A 356 10.04 11.07 -14.56
N CYS A 357 9.33 11.54 -13.54
CA CYS A 357 9.75 12.67 -12.71
C CYS A 357 9.46 12.38 -11.23
N ASN A 358 10.35 12.77 -10.35
CA ASN A 358 10.12 12.64 -8.92
C ASN A 358 9.11 13.69 -8.43
N CYS A 359 8.11 13.22 -7.69
CA CYS A 359 6.99 14.05 -7.26
C CYS A 359 6.91 14.30 -5.75
N HIS A 360 7.87 13.83 -4.97
CA HIS A 360 7.78 13.90 -3.51
C HIS A 360 9.03 14.48 -2.82
N PHE A 361 10.21 14.40 -3.47
CA PHE A 361 11.48 14.75 -2.85
C PHE A 361 12.07 16.05 -3.41
N LEU A 362 12.85 16.73 -2.55
CA LEU A 362 13.71 17.85 -2.94
C LEU A 362 15.17 17.45 -2.96
N ASP A 363 15.91 17.91 -3.96
CA ASP A 363 17.36 17.88 -3.86
C ASP A 363 17.83 19.06 -2.99
N PRO A 364 18.41 18.80 -1.78
CA PRO A 364 18.87 19.87 -0.89
C PRO A 364 20.04 20.69 -1.48
N GLN A 365 20.67 20.22 -2.55
CA GLN A 365 21.69 20.93 -3.29
C GLN A 365 21.13 21.69 -4.49
N GLY A 366 19.86 21.45 -4.86
CA GLY A 366 19.20 22.04 -6.00
C GLY A 366 18.82 23.52 -5.80
N ASP A 367 18.65 24.24 -6.91
CA ASP A 367 18.27 25.67 -6.90
C ASP A 367 16.86 25.87 -6.35
N TYR A 368 15.95 24.91 -6.59
CA TYR A 368 14.59 24.98 -6.10
C TYR A 368 14.53 24.92 -4.56
N TYR A 369 15.26 23.99 -3.95
CA TYR A 369 15.34 23.90 -2.49
C TYR A 369 15.89 25.19 -1.86
N LYS A 370 16.98 25.73 -2.41
CA LYS A 370 17.58 26.98 -1.90
C LYS A 370 16.62 28.16 -1.96
N ARG A 371 15.73 28.17 -2.95
CA ARG A 371 14.80 29.29 -3.18
C ARG A 371 13.45 29.10 -2.48
N TYR A 372 12.92 27.90 -2.49
CA TYR A 372 11.55 27.63 -2.09
C TYR A 372 11.42 26.50 -1.03
N GLY A 373 12.54 25.91 -0.59
CA GLY A 373 12.51 24.78 0.34
C GLY A 373 11.71 25.08 1.60
N ASP A 374 11.87 26.27 2.18
CA ASP A 374 11.13 26.66 3.40
C ASP A 374 9.63 26.84 3.18
N GLU A 375 9.19 27.05 1.93
CA GLU A 375 7.78 27.21 1.59
C GLU A 375 7.07 25.88 1.30
N VAL A 376 7.81 24.80 1.06
CA VAL A 376 7.23 23.53 0.59
C VAL A 376 7.65 22.30 1.40
N LYS A 377 8.71 22.37 2.22
CA LYS A 377 9.21 21.20 2.95
C LYS A 377 8.31 20.81 4.12
N ILE A 378 8.15 19.52 4.32
CA ILE A 378 7.49 18.98 5.51
C ILE A 378 8.37 19.16 6.74
N LEU A 379 7.79 19.60 7.84
CA LEU A 379 8.39 19.56 9.17
C LEU A 379 7.71 18.51 10.02
N ASP A 380 8.49 17.81 10.84
CA ASP A 380 7.99 16.89 11.85
C ASP A 380 7.40 17.66 13.07
N ILE A 381 6.86 16.90 14.03
CA ILE A 381 6.28 17.48 15.25
C ILE A 381 7.27 18.31 16.09
N ASN A 382 8.57 18.10 15.93
CA ASN A 382 9.65 18.81 16.62
C ASN A 382 10.19 19.99 15.81
N GLY A 383 9.62 20.26 14.61
CA GLY A 383 10.04 21.33 13.74
C GLY A 383 11.27 21.00 12.85
N ASN A 384 11.69 19.74 12.80
CA ASN A 384 12.78 19.30 11.94
C ASN A 384 12.29 18.97 10.54
N GLU A 385 13.16 19.13 9.53
CA GLU A 385 12.86 18.66 8.18
C GLU A 385 12.71 17.14 8.16
N VAL A 386 11.61 16.65 7.58
CA VAL A 386 11.42 15.22 7.37
C VAL A 386 12.29 14.77 6.22
N ARG A 387 13.29 13.97 6.52
CA ARG A 387 14.20 13.35 5.55
C ARG A 387 14.13 11.84 5.73
N PRO A 388 13.26 11.15 4.97
CA PRO A 388 13.21 9.70 5.04
C PRO A 388 14.55 9.10 4.61
N ALA A 389 14.80 7.87 5.04
CA ALA A 389 16.07 7.17 4.85
C ALA A 389 16.37 6.79 3.37
N PHE A 390 15.88 7.55 2.41
CA PHE A 390 16.32 7.45 1.04
C PHE A 390 17.72 8.09 0.97
N VAL A 391 18.70 7.22 1.12
CA VAL A 391 20.10 7.61 1.24
C VAL A 391 20.79 7.27 -0.06
N TYR A 392 21.39 8.28 -0.69
CA TYR A 392 22.26 8.04 -1.81
C TYR A 392 23.71 8.03 -1.30
N PRO A 393 24.38 6.85 -1.26
CA PRO A 393 25.80 6.82 -0.93
C PRO A 393 26.59 7.61 -1.99
N GLY A 394 27.51 8.48 -1.57
CA GLY A 394 28.43 9.13 -2.47
C GLY A 394 29.39 8.14 -3.12
N MET A 395 30.15 8.56 -4.14
CA MET A 395 31.21 7.74 -4.75
C MET A 395 32.36 7.38 -3.78
N GLY A 396 32.53 8.12 -2.69
CA GLY A 396 33.59 7.92 -1.72
C GLY A 396 33.06 7.38 -0.40
N GLU A 397 33.80 6.45 0.20
CA GLU A 397 33.49 5.80 1.49
C GLU A 397 33.23 6.81 2.61
N PHE A 398 33.97 7.90 2.65
CA PHE A 398 33.78 8.94 3.66
C PHE A 398 32.38 9.54 3.60
N ARG A 399 31.91 9.88 2.40
CA ARG A 399 30.60 10.49 2.25
C ARG A 399 29.46 9.48 2.41
N ALA A 400 29.66 8.26 1.97
CA ALA A 400 28.71 7.18 2.18
C ALA A 400 28.46 6.90 3.67
N THR A 401 29.54 6.97 4.48
CA THR A 401 29.51 6.67 5.91
C THR A 401 29.05 7.87 6.76
N TYR A 402 29.57 9.06 6.47
CA TYR A 402 29.45 10.22 7.38
C TYR A 402 28.61 11.38 6.84
N GLY A 403 28.08 11.29 5.64
CA GLY A 403 27.36 12.42 5.03
C GLY A 403 26.56 12.05 3.79
N ALA A 404 25.93 10.88 3.80
CA ALA A 404 25.04 10.49 2.74
C ALA A 404 23.92 11.53 2.52
N LYS A 405 23.61 11.77 1.25
CA LYS A 405 22.59 12.73 0.87
C LYS A 405 21.21 12.22 1.27
N GLN A 406 20.48 13.03 1.99
CA GLN A 406 19.09 12.78 2.37
C GLN A 406 18.20 13.83 1.71
N PHE A 407 17.03 13.42 1.28
CA PHE A 407 16.10 14.26 0.53
C PHE A 407 14.92 14.69 1.42
N PRO A 408 14.73 16.01 1.63
CA PRO A 408 13.51 16.51 2.28
C PRO A 408 12.27 16.15 1.48
N LEU A 409 11.18 15.85 2.20
CA LEU A 409 9.86 15.67 1.62
C LEU A 409 9.15 17.00 1.38
N CYS A 410 8.33 17.04 0.32
CA CYS A 410 7.48 18.17 0.00
C CYS A 410 6.06 17.97 0.47
N CYS A 411 5.46 19.03 0.99
CA CYS A 411 4.07 19.07 1.41
C CYS A 411 3.15 19.35 0.22
N ALA A 412 2.36 18.35 -0.17
CA ALA A 412 1.33 18.54 -1.19
C ALA A 412 0.20 19.49 -0.75
N GLY A 413 0.10 19.80 0.55
CA GLY A 413 -0.78 20.81 1.10
C GLY A 413 -0.48 22.23 0.62
N THR A 414 0.71 22.50 0.06
CA THR A 414 1.07 23.80 -0.50
C THR A 414 0.73 23.91 -1.97
N GLU A 415 0.13 25.06 -2.38
CA GLU A 415 -0.20 25.30 -3.78
C GLU A 415 1.06 25.37 -4.65
N ARG A 416 2.11 26.02 -4.15
CA ARG A 416 3.41 26.11 -4.84
C ARG A 416 3.95 24.75 -5.25
N TRP A 417 3.87 23.74 -4.37
CA TRP A 417 4.35 22.40 -4.72
C TRP A 417 3.47 21.75 -5.78
N ARG A 418 2.14 21.83 -5.63
CA ARG A 418 1.21 21.28 -6.64
C ARG A 418 1.37 21.93 -8.02
N GLU A 419 1.64 23.25 -8.08
CA GLU A 419 1.96 23.94 -9.34
C GLU A 419 3.28 23.45 -9.94
N GLN A 420 4.29 23.21 -9.11
CA GLN A 420 5.56 22.65 -9.56
C GLN A 420 5.38 21.23 -10.12
N LEU A 421 4.57 20.39 -9.49
CA LEU A 421 4.24 19.06 -10.01
C LEU A 421 3.56 19.16 -11.38
N MET A 422 2.62 20.06 -11.55
CA MET A 422 1.99 20.29 -12.86
C MET A 422 2.96 20.85 -13.90
N ALA A 423 3.96 21.64 -13.50
CA ALA A 423 5.02 22.09 -14.40
C ALA A 423 5.88 20.92 -14.89
N GLN A 424 6.18 19.95 -14.02
CA GLN A 424 6.87 18.71 -14.41
C GLN A 424 6.02 17.91 -15.42
N MET A 425 4.72 17.72 -15.17
CA MET A 425 3.83 17.03 -16.12
C MET A 425 3.85 17.69 -17.49
N ARG A 426 3.79 19.04 -17.56
CA ARG A 426 3.92 19.78 -18.81
C ARG A 426 5.28 19.58 -19.49
N GLN A 427 6.37 19.50 -18.72
CA GLN A 427 7.69 19.23 -19.26
C GLN A 427 7.77 17.84 -19.90
N LEU A 428 7.31 16.79 -19.20
CA LEU A 428 7.28 15.42 -19.76
C LEU A 428 6.45 15.39 -21.06
N ARG A 429 5.31 16.06 -21.07
CA ARG A 429 4.46 16.17 -22.27
C ARG A 429 5.18 16.89 -23.42
N SER A 430 5.93 17.95 -23.15
CA SER A 430 6.68 18.69 -24.17
C SER A 430 7.79 17.86 -24.83
N LEU A 431 8.27 16.83 -24.14
CA LEU A 431 9.22 15.84 -24.66
C LEU A 431 8.56 14.68 -25.40
N GLU A 432 7.23 14.72 -25.61
CA GLU A 432 6.42 13.74 -26.35
C GLU A 432 6.34 12.36 -25.66
N ALA A 433 6.51 12.28 -24.34
CA ALA A 433 6.29 11.05 -23.59
C ALA A 433 4.86 10.50 -23.78
N ASP A 434 4.71 9.21 -23.98
CA ASP A 434 3.41 8.51 -24.06
C ASP A 434 2.76 8.40 -22.67
N CYS A 435 3.58 8.27 -21.63
CA CYS A 435 3.14 8.25 -20.24
C CYS A 435 3.91 9.27 -19.41
N LEU A 436 3.16 10.06 -18.63
CA LEU A 436 3.67 11.00 -17.63
C LEU A 436 3.67 10.29 -16.28
N PHE A 437 4.85 9.93 -15.81
CA PHE A 437 5.00 9.06 -14.66
C PHE A 437 5.41 9.85 -13.41
N ALA A 438 4.58 9.77 -12.36
CA ALA A 438 4.83 10.38 -11.06
C ALA A 438 5.53 9.40 -10.12
N ASP A 439 6.87 9.47 -10.08
CA ASP A 439 7.68 8.64 -9.19
C ASP A 439 7.47 9.01 -7.72
N CYS A 440 7.46 8.01 -6.84
CA CYS A 440 7.28 8.15 -5.39
C CYS A 440 5.93 8.76 -4.94
N TYR A 441 4.92 8.90 -5.80
CA TYR A 441 3.71 9.64 -5.45
C TYR A 441 2.50 8.77 -5.09
N GLY A 442 2.50 7.48 -5.42
CA GLY A 442 1.36 6.60 -5.16
C GLY A 442 1.23 6.11 -3.72
N GLY A 443 2.27 6.22 -2.89
CA GLY A 443 2.26 5.64 -1.54
C GLY A 443 3.59 5.69 -0.78
N THR A 444 4.53 6.55 -1.14
CA THR A 444 5.78 6.73 -0.37
C THR A 444 5.56 7.62 0.85
N PRO A 445 6.49 7.56 1.83
CA PRO A 445 6.14 7.80 3.23
C PRO A 445 5.38 9.11 3.41
N TYR A 446 4.10 8.97 3.65
CA TYR A 446 3.27 10.08 4.08
C TYR A 446 3.67 10.47 5.47
N GLN A 447 3.80 11.77 5.67
CA GLN A 447 4.13 12.33 6.97
C GLN A 447 3.13 13.44 7.26
N PRO A 448 2.57 13.50 8.46
CA PRO A 448 1.88 14.71 8.89
C PRO A 448 2.81 15.92 8.76
N CYS A 449 2.30 17.03 8.25
CA CYS A 449 3.09 18.24 8.08
C CYS A 449 2.83 19.24 9.21
N PHE A 450 3.79 19.41 10.08
CA PHE A 450 3.73 20.38 11.19
C PHE A 450 4.31 21.76 10.82
N ASN A 451 4.51 22.04 9.54
CA ASN A 451 4.88 23.37 9.09
C ASN A 451 3.65 24.29 9.05
N HIS A 452 3.32 24.91 10.17
CA HIS A 452 2.16 25.78 10.33
C HIS A 452 2.21 27.08 9.52
N ARG A 453 3.32 27.33 8.79
CA ARG A 453 3.43 28.45 7.83
C ARG A 453 2.79 28.11 6.48
N HIS A 454 2.50 26.83 6.22
CA HIS A 454 1.79 26.42 5.03
C HIS A 454 0.31 26.81 5.08
N GLU A 455 -0.34 26.86 3.93
CA GLU A 455 -1.75 27.28 3.81
C GLU A 455 -2.72 26.41 4.63
N HIS A 456 -2.33 25.17 4.94
CA HIS A 456 -3.14 24.26 5.76
C HIS A 456 -3.11 24.59 7.26
N GLY A 457 -2.18 25.44 7.73
CA GLY A 457 -2.08 25.85 9.11
C GLY A 457 -1.84 24.67 10.07
N LEU A 458 -2.78 24.46 11.00
CA LEU A 458 -2.72 23.39 12.00
C LEU A 458 -3.23 22.03 11.49
N ARG A 459 -3.77 21.95 10.29
CA ARG A 459 -4.28 20.69 9.70
C ARG A 459 -3.13 19.85 9.15
N VAL A 460 -2.50 19.08 10.00
CA VAL A 460 -1.31 18.28 9.69
C VAL A 460 -1.56 17.14 8.67
N ASP A 461 -2.82 16.72 8.50
CA ASP A 461 -3.27 15.71 7.56
C ASP A 461 -3.52 16.26 6.13
N GLU A 462 -3.53 17.58 5.95
CA GLU A 462 -3.82 18.22 4.65
C GLU A 462 -2.75 17.87 3.58
N GLU A 463 -1.55 17.55 4.00
CA GLU A 463 -0.50 17.08 3.09
C GLU A 463 -1.03 15.93 2.25
N TRP A 464 -1.60 14.90 2.90
CA TRP A 464 -2.13 13.74 2.20
C TRP A 464 -3.41 14.04 1.40
N ILE A 465 -4.38 14.70 2.01
CA ILE A 465 -5.64 15.05 1.33
C ILE A 465 -5.35 15.80 0.03
N SER A 466 -4.32 16.64 0.03
CA SER A 466 -3.90 17.42 -1.12
C SER A 466 -3.14 16.63 -2.19
N HIS A 467 -2.63 15.42 -1.91
CA HIS A 467 -2.14 14.52 -2.96
C HIS A 467 -3.22 14.23 -4.00
N ARG A 468 -4.45 14.01 -3.56
CA ARG A 468 -5.59 13.77 -4.45
C ARG A 468 -5.89 14.98 -5.34
N LYS A 469 -5.70 16.21 -4.84
CA LYS A 469 -5.86 17.44 -5.64
C LYS A 469 -4.88 17.49 -6.82
N PHE A 470 -3.68 16.98 -6.66
CA PHE A 470 -2.74 16.84 -7.77
C PHE A 470 -3.14 15.69 -8.71
N PHE A 471 -3.53 14.54 -8.19
CA PHE A 471 -4.00 13.43 -9.02
C PHE A 471 -5.17 13.85 -9.94
N ASP A 472 -6.17 14.56 -9.40
CA ASP A 472 -7.29 15.07 -10.18
C ASP A 472 -6.80 15.96 -11.36
N LYS A 473 -5.88 16.89 -11.08
CA LYS A 473 -5.31 17.78 -12.10
C LYS A 473 -4.46 17.02 -13.13
N ALA A 474 -3.65 16.08 -12.69
CA ALA A 474 -2.78 15.29 -13.56
C ALA A 474 -3.59 14.39 -14.50
N VAL A 475 -4.61 13.69 -13.97
CA VAL A 475 -5.51 12.85 -14.77
C VAL A 475 -6.27 13.68 -15.81
N ALA A 476 -6.82 14.82 -15.40
CA ALA A 476 -7.52 15.73 -16.32
C ALA A 476 -6.60 16.22 -17.44
N TYR A 477 -5.40 16.66 -17.09
CA TYR A 477 -4.38 17.09 -18.05
C TYR A 477 -3.96 15.98 -19.01
N CYS A 478 -3.67 14.79 -18.50
CA CYS A 478 -3.30 13.66 -19.35
C CYS A 478 -4.41 13.25 -20.32
N LYS A 479 -5.67 13.31 -19.87
CA LYS A 479 -6.83 13.05 -20.72
C LYS A 479 -6.96 14.09 -21.83
N GLU A 480 -6.80 15.37 -21.51
CA GLU A 480 -6.84 16.46 -22.48
C GLU A 480 -5.72 16.34 -23.54
N GLU A 481 -4.53 15.97 -23.11
CA GLU A 481 -3.34 15.83 -23.95
C GLU A 481 -3.22 14.44 -24.62
N ASN A 482 -4.20 13.56 -24.45
CA ASN A 482 -4.17 12.17 -24.92
C ASN A 482 -2.89 11.43 -24.49
N ARG A 483 -2.58 11.47 -23.20
CA ARG A 483 -1.43 10.81 -22.58
C ARG A 483 -1.89 9.91 -21.44
N VAL A 484 -1.05 8.97 -21.07
CA VAL A 484 -1.26 8.09 -19.93
C VAL A 484 -0.70 8.75 -18.67
N PHE A 485 -1.42 8.61 -17.56
CA PHE A 485 -0.93 8.94 -16.24
C PHE A 485 -0.68 7.66 -15.44
N ALA A 486 0.49 7.58 -14.80
CA ALA A 486 0.87 6.46 -13.96
C ALA A 486 1.69 6.94 -12.76
N ALA A 487 1.79 6.10 -11.72
CA ALA A 487 2.55 6.40 -10.51
C ALA A 487 3.27 5.15 -9.99
N GLU A 488 4.21 5.38 -9.09
CA GLU A 488 4.89 4.35 -8.33
C GLU A 488 4.14 4.08 -7.01
N VAL A 489 4.21 2.85 -6.51
CA VAL A 489 3.62 2.31 -5.28
C VAL A 489 2.16 1.91 -5.40
N VAL A 490 1.92 0.63 -5.11
CA VAL A 490 0.57 0.03 -5.18
C VAL A 490 -0.24 0.42 -3.96
N THR A 491 -1.25 1.26 -4.20
CA THR A 491 -2.31 1.58 -3.25
C THR A 491 -3.65 1.65 -3.98
N ASP A 492 -4.74 1.46 -3.26
CA ASP A 492 -6.10 1.63 -3.77
C ASP A 492 -6.38 3.06 -4.26
N ILE A 493 -5.70 4.05 -3.68
CA ILE A 493 -5.77 5.44 -4.10
C ILE A 493 -5.07 5.62 -5.44
N ALA A 494 -3.80 5.20 -5.57
CA ALA A 494 -3.09 5.27 -6.85
C ALA A 494 -3.86 4.51 -7.94
N ALA A 495 -4.47 3.37 -7.58
CA ALA A 495 -5.30 2.57 -8.47
C ALA A 495 -6.55 3.31 -8.99
N ALA A 496 -7.12 4.21 -8.19
CA ALA A 496 -8.28 5.01 -8.60
C ALA A 496 -7.95 6.10 -9.63
N TYR A 497 -6.68 6.49 -9.75
CA TYR A 497 -6.24 7.61 -10.60
C TYR A 497 -5.37 7.21 -11.78
N THR A 498 -4.70 6.06 -11.72
CA THR A 498 -3.70 5.67 -12.73
C THR A 498 -4.22 4.61 -13.70
N GLN A 499 -3.63 4.56 -14.88
CA GLN A 499 -3.93 3.49 -15.83
C GLN A 499 -3.11 2.22 -15.57
N PHE A 500 -1.94 2.38 -14.97
CA PHE A 500 -1.13 1.30 -14.40
C PHE A 500 -0.30 1.84 -13.23
N ILE A 501 0.22 0.93 -12.41
CA ILE A 501 1.06 1.26 -11.26
C ILE A 501 2.39 0.51 -11.41
N HIS A 502 3.50 1.21 -11.24
CA HIS A 502 4.79 0.58 -11.06
C HIS A 502 4.85 0.00 -9.64
N GLY A 503 4.89 -1.32 -9.54
CA GLY A 503 5.02 -2.00 -8.25
C GLY A 503 6.29 -1.57 -7.54
N LEU A 504 6.22 -1.29 -6.27
CA LEU A 504 7.35 -0.98 -5.42
C LEU A 504 7.22 -1.68 -4.08
N VAL A 505 8.39 -1.98 -3.52
CA VAL A 505 8.73 -2.30 -2.14
C VAL A 505 7.73 -3.23 -1.44
N ASN A 506 8.25 -4.36 -0.98
CA ASN A 506 7.53 -5.42 -0.25
C ASN A 506 6.62 -6.30 -1.11
N VAL A 507 6.71 -6.24 -2.42
CA VAL A 507 6.21 -7.34 -3.25
C VAL A 507 7.34 -8.35 -3.34
N ASP A 508 7.23 -9.40 -2.56
CA ASP A 508 8.22 -10.47 -2.52
C ASP A 508 7.69 -11.67 -3.32
N PHE A 509 8.37 -12.00 -4.40
CA PHE A 509 8.06 -13.17 -5.23
C PHE A 509 8.98 -14.36 -4.97
N LYS A 510 9.75 -14.33 -3.87
CA LYS A 510 10.51 -15.49 -3.43
C LYS A 510 9.60 -16.70 -3.23
N VAL A 511 10.12 -17.86 -3.56
CA VAL A 511 9.35 -19.11 -3.47
C VAL A 511 8.78 -19.33 -2.07
N LYS A 512 9.59 -19.08 -1.03
CA LYS A 512 9.15 -19.11 0.37
C LYS A 512 9.07 -17.70 0.92
N SER A 513 7.87 -17.22 1.11
CA SER A 513 7.59 -15.89 1.64
C SER A 513 6.16 -15.85 2.18
N ASP A 514 5.85 -14.87 3.01
CA ASP A 514 4.51 -14.57 3.47
C ASP A 514 3.74 -13.61 2.52
N ALA A 515 4.35 -13.26 1.39
CA ALA A 515 3.69 -12.47 0.36
C ALA A 515 2.44 -13.16 -0.18
N PHE A 516 1.36 -12.42 -0.26
CA PHE A 516 0.06 -12.90 -0.72
C PHE A 516 -0.55 -11.93 -1.73
N PRO A 517 0.00 -11.85 -2.96
CA PRO A 517 -0.45 -10.90 -3.98
C PRO A 517 -1.93 -11.01 -4.33
N ALA A 518 -2.53 -12.16 -4.11
CA ALA A 518 -3.95 -12.40 -4.33
C ALA A 518 -4.85 -11.42 -3.53
N LEU A 519 -4.41 -10.91 -2.39
CA LEU A 519 -5.21 -10.00 -1.57
C LEU A 519 -5.58 -8.73 -2.35
N PHE A 520 -4.60 -8.04 -2.92
CA PHE A 520 -4.85 -6.84 -3.73
C PHE A 520 -5.42 -7.19 -5.12
N ARG A 521 -4.87 -8.22 -5.76
CA ARG A 521 -5.27 -8.63 -7.12
C ARG A 521 -6.73 -9.08 -7.20
N TYR A 522 -7.25 -9.74 -6.16
CA TYR A 522 -8.65 -10.14 -6.08
C TYR A 522 -9.57 -8.95 -5.75
N THR A 523 -9.11 -8.03 -4.88
CA THR A 523 -9.89 -6.84 -4.51
C THR A 523 -10.02 -5.87 -5.70
N PHE A 524 -8.95 -5.67 -6.46
CA PHE A 524 -8.88 -4.74 -7.60
C PHE A 524 -8.32 -5.43 -8.86
N PRO A 525 -9.05 -6.41 -9.44
CA PRO A 525 -8.54 -7.26 -10.51
C PRO A 525 -8.24 -6.54 -11.81
N GLU A 526 -8.83 -5.38 -12.05
CA GLU A 526 -8.62 -4.53 -13.22
C GLU A 526 -7.36 -3.66 -13.15
N VAL A 527 -6.70 -3.58 -12.00
CA VAL A 527 -5.49 -2.78 -11.83
C VAL A 527 -4.31 -3.47 -12.49
N ILE A 528 -3.66 -2.78 -13.41
CA ILE A 528 -2.40 -3.22 -14.01
C ILE A 528 -1.26 -2.79 -13.10
N THR A 529 -0.45 -3.74 -12.68
CA THR A 529 0.77 -3.48 -11.90
C THR A 529 1.91 -4.36 -12.39
N THR A 530 3.14 -3.91 -12.14
CA THR A 530 4.35 -4.65 -12.47
C THR A 530 4.93 -5.30 -11.22
N GLU A 531 5.71 -6.35 -11.41
CA GLU A 531 6.72 -6.71 -10.42
C GLU A 531 7.82 -5.63 -10.41
N ARG A 532 8.56 -5.54 -9.31
CA ARG A 532 9.74 -4.67 -9.22
C ARG A 532 10.76 -5.28 -8.27
N GLY A 533 12.02 -5.25 -8.70
CA GLY A 533 13.14 -5.65 -7.88
C GLY A 533 13.60 -7.08 -8.08
N ILE A 534 13.06 -7.82 -9.05
CA ILE A 534 13.59 -9.12 -9.46
C ILE A 534 14.77 -8.87 -10.40
N ARG A 535 15.99 -9.08 -9.89
CA ARG A 535 17.21 -8.65 -10.57
C ARG A 535 17.96 -9.83 -11.17
N CYS A 536 18.58 -9.60 -12.30
CA CYS A 536 19.38 -10.61 -13.04
C CYS A 536 20.58 -11.15 -12.22
N ALA A 537 21.01 -10.46 -11.17
CA ALA A 537 22.06 -10.90 -10.27
C ALA A 537 21.61 -11.87 -9.17
N GLU A 538 20.29 -12.06 -8.98
CA GLU A 538 19.75 -12.98 -8.00
C GLU A 538 19.83 -14.42 -8.52
N GLY A 539 20.18 -15.36 -7.64
CA GLY A 539 20.43 -16.74 -8.05
C GLY A 539 19.18 -17.49 -8.56
N ASP A 540 17.98 -17.05 -8.15
CA ASP A 540 16.69 -17.67 -8.44
C ASP A 540 15.70 -16.70 -9.12
N PHE A 541 16.21 -15.67 -9.80
CA PHE A 541 15.36 -14.66 -10.46
C PHE A 541 14.36 -15.27 -11.47
N ASP A 542 14.73 -16.35 -12.14
CA ASP A 542 13.88 -17.08 -13.06
C ASP A 542 12.61 -17.60 -12.37
N ARG A 543 12.73 -18.22 -11.19
CA ARG A 543 11.58 -18.68 -10.39
C ARG A 543 10.75 -17.53 -9.85
N GLN A 544 11.41 -16.45 -9.41
CA GLN A 544 10.70 -15.25 -8.94
C GLN A 544 9.89 -14.62 -10.07
N LEU A 545 10.43 -14.50 -11.28
CA LEU A 545 9.71 -14.02 -12.45
C LEU A 545 8.48 -14.90 -12.77
N ARG A 546 8.62 -16.21 -12.71
CA ARG A 546 7.49 -17.13 -12.93
C ARG A 546 6.42 -17.02 -11.82
N CYS A 547 6.81 -16.83 -10.55
CA CYS A 547 5.87 -16.52 -9.48
C CYS A 547 5.12 -15.20 -9.73
N ALA A 548 5.82 -14.17 -10.21
CA ALA A 548 5.21 -12.89 -10.57
C ALA A 548 4.23 -13.03 -11.75
N LEU A 549 4.59 -13.82 -12.77
CA LEU A 549 3.71 -14.14 -13.91
C LEU A 549 2.42 -14.83 -13.46
N VAL A 550 2.53 -15.85 -12.59
CA VAL A 550 1.38 -16.56 -12.03
C VAL A 550 0.46 -15.61 -11.23
N SER A 551 1.03 -14.56 -10.65
CA SER A 551 0.29 -13.51 -9.93
C SER A 551 -0.27 -12.41 -10.83
N GLY A 552 -0.04 -12.48 -12.15
CA GLY A 552 -0.56 -11.55 -13.17
C GLY A 552 0.13 -10.20 -13.20
N MET A 553 1.42 -10.15 -12.84
CA MET A 553 2.22 -8.93 -12.95
C MET A 553 2.61 -8.66 -14.40
N ARG A 554 2.88 -7.38 -14.74
CA ARG A 554 3.62 -7.01 -15.94
C ARG A 554 5.11 -7.03 -15.64
N LEU A 555 5.93 -7.31 -16.64
CA LEU A 555 7.38 -7.41 -16.45
C LEU A 555 8.04 -6.03 -16.34
N ASP A 556 8.80 -5.81 -15.26
CA ASP A 556 9.72 -4.68 -15.11
C ASP A 556 11.16 -5.17 -15.36
N ALA A 557 11.62 -5.14 -16.59
CA ALA A 557 12.96 -5.60 -16.93
C ALA A 557 14.01 -4.61 -16.41
N GLU A 558 14.65 -4.99 -15.30
CA GLU A 558 15.67 -4.23 -14.59
C GLU A 558 16.99 -5.01 -14.55
N LEU A 559 17.99 -4.58 -15.32
CA LEU A 559 19.32 -5.17 -15.32
C LEU A 559 20.34 -4.25 -14.63
N TYR A 560 21.08 -4.82 -13.69
CA TYR A 560 22.10 -4.10 -12.93
C TYR A 560 21.65 -2.74 -12.39
N VAL A 561 20.46 -2.72 -11.77
CA VAL A 561 19.82 -1.51 -11.25
C VAL A 561 19.60 -0.49 -12.39
N CYS A 562 19.00 -0.94 -13.50
CA CYS A 562 18.66 -0.16 -14.70
C CYS A 562 19.87 0.46 -15.46
N ARG A 563 21.11 0.02 -15.19
CA ARG A 563 22.31 0.54 -15.84
C ARG A 563 22.70 -0.22 -17.10
N ALA A 564 21.99 -1.32 -17.41
CA ALA A 564 22.21 -2.11 -18.59
C ALA A 564 20.88 -2.49 -19.26
N ASP A 565 20.92 -2.74 -20.57
CA ASP A 565 19.82 -3.27 -21.36
C ASP A 565 19.86 -4.82 -21.41
N LEU A 566 18.84 -5.42 -22.01
CA LEU A 566 18.67 -6.88 -22.08
C LEU A 566 19.85 -7.63 -22.71
N SER A 567 20.66 -6.97 -23.54
CA SER A 567 21.84 -7.59 -24.14
C SER A 567 22.92 -7.97 -23.13
N ALA A 568 22.87 -7.39 -21.92
CA ALA A 568 23.86 -7.63 -20.87
C ALA A 568 23.68 -9.00 -20.17
N SER A 569 22.53 -9.67 -20.30
CA SER A 569 22.28 -10.96 -19.67
C SER A 569 21.39 -11.83 -20.55
N SER A 570 22.00 -12.77 -21.28
CA SER A 570 21.27 -13.71 -22.14
C SER A 570 20.30 -14.60 -21.35
N LYS A 571 20.65 -14.96 -20.10
CA LYS A 571 19.77 -15.76 -19.23
C LYS A 571 18.52 -14.97 -18.84
N TYR A 572 18.69 -13.71 -18.39
CA TYR A 572 17.55 -12.86 -18.03
C TYR A 572 16.68 -12.55 -19.27
N ALA A 573 17.32 -12.26 -20.41
CA ALA A 573 16.61 -11.99 -21.66
C ALA A 573 15.78 -13.20 -22.13
N ALA A 574 16.28 -14.43 -21.95
CA ALA A 574 15.53 -15.65 -22.26
C ALA A 574 14.29 -15.80 -21.35
N GLU A 575 14.41 -15.54 -20.06
CA GLU A 575 13.27 -15.57 -19.14
C GLU A 575 12.28 -14.44 -19.43
N ALA A 576 12.75 -13.24 -19.76
CA ALA A 576 11.91 -12.13 -20.21
C ALA A 576 11.10 -12.52 -21.45
N LYS A 577 11.74 -13.20 -22.41
CA LYS A 577 11.04 -13.72 -23.61
C LYS A 577 9.97 -14.75 -23.26
N LEU A 578 10.30 -15.73 -22.42
CA LEU A 578 9.34 -16.72 -21.95
C LEU A 578 8.13 -16.04 -21.27
N TYR A 579 8.40 -15.05 -20.41
CA TYR A 579 7.38 -14.30 -19.69
C TYR A 579 6.42 -13.59 -20.65
N THR A 580 6.94 -12.84 -21.60
CA THR A 580 6.15 -12.07 -22.57
C THR A 580 5.43 -12.96 -23.59
N ASP A 581 6.03 -14.09 -23.97
CA ASP A 581 5.38 -15.07 -24.87
C ASP A 581 4.15 -15.69 -24.22
N ILE A 582 4.25 -16.11 -22.95
CA ILE A 582 3.11 -16.63 -22.19
C ILE A 582 2.02 -15.56 -22.05
N GLN A 583 2.38 -14.32 -21.72
CA GLN A 583 1.40 -13.25 -21.64
C GLN A 583 0.69 -12.99 -22.97
N THR A 584 1.40 -13.10 -24.07
CA THR A 584 0.86 -12.89 -25.41
C THR A 584 -0.01 -14.07 -25.86
N GLU A 585 0.41 -15.31 -25.58
CA GLU A 585 -0.35 -16.53 -25.89
C GLU A 585 -1.68 -16.54 -25.14
N TYR A 586 -1.68 -16.15 -23.86
CA TYR A 586 -2.87 -16.12 -23.00
C TYR A 586 -3.40 -14.69 -22.79
N ALA A 587 -3.27 -13.80 -23.79
CA ALA A 587 -3.60 -12.38 -23.64
C ALA A 587 -5.04 -12.10 -23.24
N GLU A 588 -6.02 -12.92 -23.71
CA GLU A 588 -7.42 -12.78 -23.31
C GLU A 588 -7.65 -12.96 -21.80
N PHE A 589 -6.71 -13.61 -21.08
CA PHE A 589 -6.74 -13.83 -19.64
C PHE A 589 -5.76 -12.91 -18.90
N LEU A 590 -4.47 -12.94 -19.31
CA LEU A 590 -3.39 -12.30 -18.56
C LEU A 590 -3.27 -10.81 -18.82
N LEU A 591 -3.63 -10.34 -20.02
CA LEU A 591 -3.55 -8.92 -20.38
C LEU A 591 -4.90 -8.22 -20.29
N ARG A 592 -5.97 -8.85 -20.77
CA ARG A 592 -7.31 -8.25 -20.86
C ARG A 592 -8.36 -8.87 -19.93
N GLY A 593 -8.04 -10.03 -19.37
CA GLY A 593 -8.91 -10.70 -18.40
C GLY A 593 -8.81 -10.14 -16.98
N ARG A 594 -9.36 -10.90 -16.03
CA ARG A 594 -9.43 -10.50 -14.62
C ARG A 594 -8.91 -11.61 -13.71
N PHE A 595 -7.98 -11.25 -12.82
CA PHE A 595 -7.52 -12.16 -11.77
C PHE A 595 -8.69 -12.56 -10.85
N THR A 596 -8.73 -13.83 -10.46
CA THR A 596 -9.71 -14.36 -9.52
C THR A 596 -9.07 -15.43 -8.64
N VAL A 597 -9.80 -15.89 -7.62
CA VAL A 597 -9.44 -17.03 -6.79
C VAL A 597 -10.69 -17.86 -6.57
N LEU A 598 -10.78 -18.99 -7.24
CA LEU A 598 -11.91 -19.92 -7.20
C LEU A 598 -11.59 -21.15 -6.36
N ASP A 599 -10.44 -21.77 -6.59
CA ASP A 599 -9.93 -22.89 -5.81
C ASP A 599 -9.12 -22.37 -4.62
N THR A 600 -9.61 -22.61 -3.39
CA THR A 600 -8.94 -22.25 -2.13
C THR A 600 -8.26 -23.43 -1.43
N SER A 601 -8.22 -24.60 -2.08
CA SER A 601 -7.57 -25.77 -1.50
C SER A 601 -6.11 -25.44 -1.13
N PRO A 602 -5.65 -25.89 0.07
CA PRO A 602 -4.29 -25.63 0.51
C PRO A 602 -3.25 -26.17 -0.45
N LEU A 603 -2.17 -25.43 -0.64
CA LEU A 603 -1.05 -25.80 -1.49
C LEU A 603 0.25 -25.73 -0.70
N PRO A 604 1.22 -26.62 -0.97
CA PRO A 604 2.57 -26.43 -0.49
C PRO A 604 3.14 -25.07 -0.91
N TYR A 605 3.99 -24.46 -0.08
CA TYR A 605 4.52 -23.12 -0.32
C TYR A 605 5.24 -22.93 -1.66
N TYR A 606 5.76 -24.01 -2.24
CA TYR A 606 6.46 -24.03 -3.53
C TYR A 606 5.52 -24.22 -4.73
N ILE A 607 4.24 -24.49 -4.51
CA ILE A 607 3.23 -24.52 -5.58
C ILE A 607 2.53 -23.17 -5.63
N LYS A 608 2.54 -22.56 -6.80
CA LYS A 608 1.83 -21.32 -7.06
C LYS A 608 0.64 -21.56 -7.96
N ARG A 609 -0.48 -20.92 -7.66
CA ARG A 609 -1.72 -20.98 -8.45
C ARG A 609 -2.18 -19.58 -8.82
N GLY A 610 -2.50 -19.37 -10.10
CA GLY A 610 -3.15 -18.17 -10.61
C GLY A 610 -4.40 -18.58 -11.39
N GLU A 611 -5.50 -17.84 -11.19
CA GLU A 611 -6.75 -18.07 -11.91
C GLU A 611 -7.25 -16.76 -12.53
N TYR A 612 -7.75 -16.84 -13.76
CA TYR A 612 -8.12 -15.65 -14.53
C TYR A 612 -9.38 -15.90 -15.34
N TYR A 613 -10.35 -15.02 -15.22
CA TYR A 613 -11.43 -14.95 -16.19
C TYR A 613 -10.92 -14.42 -17.52
N SER A 614 -11.43 -14.97 -18.63
CA SER A 614 -11.24 -14.39 -19.98
C SER A 614 -11.84 -12.98 -20.05
N GLU A 615 -11.43 -12.21 -21.06
CA GLU A 615 -11.92 -10.86 -21.33
C GLU A 615 -13.47 -10.81 -21.44
N ASP A 616 -14.06 -11.80 -22.12
CA ASP A 616 -15.51 -11.95 -22.26
C ASP A 616 -16.19 -12.61 -21.05
N GLY A 617 -15.41 -13.06 -20.08
CA GLY A 617 -15.88 -13.68 -18.84
C GLY A 617 -16.47 -15.09 -18.99
N THR A 618 -16.29 -15.78 -20.13
CA THR A 618 -16.86 -17.10 -20.40
C THR A 618 -15.99 -18.28 -19.98
N LYS A 619 -14.68 -18.04 -19.85
CA LYS A 619 -13.68 -19.08 -19.54
C LYS A 619 -12.84 -18.71 -18.30
N VAL A 620 -12.20 -19.73 -17.74
CA VAL A 620 -11.20 -19.59 -16.67
C VAL A 620 -9.89 -20.23 -17.15
N LEU A 621 -8.80 -19.45 -17.09
CA LEU A 621 -7.45 -19.97 -17.16
C LEU A 621 -6.98 -20.27 -15.74
N ARG A 622 -6.52 -21.49 -15.50
CA ARG A 622 -5.78 -21.88 -14.29
C ARG A 622 -4.32 -22.10 -14.66
N ILE A 623 -3.43 -21.44 -13.93
CA ILE A 623 -1.98 -21.63 -14.02
C ILE A 623 -1.53 -22.31 -12.73
N LEU A 624 -0.82 -23.43 -12.85
CA LEU A 624 -0.12 -24.06 -11.74
C LEU A 624 1.37 -24.03 -12.04
N TYR A 625 2.18 -23.64 -11.06
CA TYR A 625 3.63 -23.60 -11.15
C TYR A 625 4.27 -24.29 -9.95
N ASN A 626 5.12 -25.27 -10.22
CA ASN A 626 5.93 -25.93 -9.21
C ASN A 626 7.32 -25.26 -9.14
N ALA A 627 7.51 -24.37 -8.19
CA ALA A 627 8.75 -23.65 -7.97
C ALA A 627 9.81 -24.42 -7.15
N ALA A 628 9.57 -25.70 -6.81
CA ALA A 628 10.54 -26.54 -6.13
C ALA A 628 11.74 -26.87 -7.03
N HIS A 629 12.90 -27.14 -6.41
CA HIS A 629 14.11 -27.56 -7.15
C HIS A 629 14.09 -29.04 -7.54
N GLU A 630 13.55 -29.90 -6.67
CA GLU A 630 13.68 -31.35 -6.84
C GLU A 630 12.37 -32.13 -6.60
N THR A 631 11.36 -31.48 -6.03
CA THR A 631 10.13 -32.15 -5.61
C THR A 631 9.10 -32.17 -6.73
N THR A 632 8.65 -33.35 -7.14
CA THR A 632 7.43 -33.51 -7.95
C THR A 632 6.23 -33.49 -7.02
N GLU A 633 5.19 -32.73 -7.38
CA GLU A 633 3.97 -32.58 -6.57
C GLU A 633 2.73 -32.95 -7.37
N THR A 634 1.71 -33.48 -6.70
CA THR A 634 0.42 -33.76 -7.32
C THR A 634 -0.66 -32.84 -6.77
N VAL A 635 -1.17 -31.96 -7.60
CA VAL A 635 -2.20 -30.99 -7.25
C VAL A 635 -3.47 -31.30 -8.03
N SER A 636 -4.58 -31.55 -7.32
CA SER A 636 -5.89 -31.86 -7.95
C SER A 636 -5.79 -32.94 -9.04
N GLY A 637 -5.01 -34.00 -8.77
CA GLY A 637 -4.79 -35.12 -9.70
C GLY A 637 -3.82 -34.85 -10.86
N VAL A 638 -3.16 -33.69 -10.86
CA VAL A 638 -2.16 -33.30 -11.85
C VAL A 638 -0.76 -33.39 -11.24
N SER A 639 0.13 -34.16 -11.84
CA SER A 639 1.54 -34.26 -11.45
C SER A 639 2.32 -33.12 -12.12
N LEU A 640 3.04 -32.35 -11.30
CA LEU A 640 3.90 -31.24 -11.70
C LEU A 640 5.35 -31.56 -11.34
N ARG A 641 6.21 -31.65 -12.31
CA ARG A 641 7.66 -31.79 -12.10
C ARG A 641 8.26 -30.51 -11.54
N PRO A 642 9.45 -30.55 -10.95
CA PRO A 642 10.19 -29.34 -10.59
C PRO A 642 10.25 -28.35 -11.75
N ASP A 643 10.01 -27.08 -11.45
CA ASP A 643 10.07 -25.95 -12.39
C ASP A 643 9.06 -26.00 -13.54
N GLU A 644 8.03 -26.84 -13.45
CA GLU A 644 6.98 -26.99 -14.46
C GLU A 644 5.85 -26.00 -14.25
N MET A 645 5.45 -25.33 -15.33
CA MET A 645 4.21 -24.55 -15.42
C MET A 645 3.18 -25.29 -16.24
N ARG A 646 1.94 -25.29 -15.77
CA ARG A 646 0.81 -25.88 -16.51
C ARG A 646 -0.33 -24.88 -16.64
N PHE A 647 -0.94 -24.86 -17.80
CA PHE A 647 -2.02 -23.98 -18.21
C PHE A 647 -3.23 -24.82 -18.58
N ASP A 648 -4.34 -24.67 -17.87
CA ASP A 648 -5.59 -25.36 -18.16
C ASP A 648 -6.70 -24.31 -18.38
N ILE A 649 -7.48 -24.45 -19.43
CA ILE A 649 -8.62 -23.58 -19.72
C ILE A 649 -9.91 -24.36 -19.52
N TYR A 650 -10.82 -23.78 -18.78
CA TYR A 650 -12.11 -24.36 -18.43
C TYR A 650 -13.26 -23.45 -18.87
N ASP A 651 -14.43 -24.04 -19.11
CA ASP A 651 -15.70 -23.30 -19.12
C ASP A 651 -15.95 -22.75 -17.72
N ARG A 652 -16.30 -21.46 -17.63
CA ARG A 652 -16.45 -20.77 -16.34
C ARG A 652 -17.53 -21.40 -15.46
N GLU A 653 -18.74 -21.59 -16.01
CA GLU A 653 -19.87 -22.06 -15.20
C GLU A 653 -19.62 -23.48 -14.66
N LYS A 654 -18.97 -24.31 -15.46
CA LYS A 654 -18.60 -25.64 -15.05
C LYS A 654 -17.53 -25.62 -13.97
N TYR A 655 -16.49 -24.81 -14.14
CA TYR A 655 -15.38 -24.72 -13.19
C TYR A 655 -15.84 -24.13 -11.83
N GLU A 656 -16.64 -23.07 -11.84
CA GLU A 656 -17.19 -22.48 -10.63
C GLU A 656 -18.07 -23.47 -9.84
N ARG A 657 -18.88 -24.27 -10.52
CA ARG A 657 -19.67 -25.35 -9.88
C ARG A 657 -18.76 -26.39 -9.23
N GLU A 658 -17.76 -26.87 -9.94
CA GLU A 658 -16.82 -27.86 -9.40
C GLU A 658 -16.04 -27.35 -8.17
N MET A 659 -15.74 -26.05 -8.12
CA MET A 659 -15.03 -25.44 -6.96
C MET A 659 -15.98 -25.19 -5.79
N ASN A 660 -17.25 -24.86 -6.03
CA ASN A 660 -18.26 -24.67 -4.97
C ASN A 660 -18.71 -25.98 -4.33
N ASP A 661 -18.63 -27.11 -5.07
CA ASP A 661 -19.00 -28.44 -4.60
C ASP A 661 -17.86 -29.11 -3.76
N ARG A 662 -16.68 -28.54 -3.71
CA ARG A 662 -15.53 -29.00 -2.91
C ARG A 662 -15.50 -28.36 -1.53
#